data_65bd8cda8b82572dfd3cd3286cb71c26
#
_entry.id   65bd8cda8b82572dfd3cd3286cb71c26
#
_cell.length_a   1.000
_cell.length_b   1.000
_cell.length_c   1.000
_cell.angle_alpha   90.00
_cell.angle_beta   90.00
_cell.angle_gamma   90.00
#
_symmetry.space_group_name_H-M   'P 1'
#
loop_
_entity.id
_entity.type
_entity.pdbx_description
1 polymer ?
#
loop_
_entity_poly.entity_id
_entity_poly.type
_entity_poly.pdbx_seq_one_letter_code
_entity_poly.pdbx_strand_id
1 'polypeptide(L)'
;VGAVALSGAGIVTYAIADPSAPADAKQEGRAPAVHTLKLKDRGSGRKGLAKQDTDRFSAVVLTWTDPEARAKGTPEVRTRDIETGKWSGWQKITAEPGQADGEEGARAALRGGTESVWTGDSDGVEVRLVSADGTEAAGQPAGMDVKLLDPGTDPEGGIRPAAFAAEETTAPATDTPVPTDPATPTETAAPTETATTTDSPTPTEEPTATGTPTDPASPTASPSPTVPAPRPSTVVRPPVITQAEWGASTDYDGTPEYGTEIKAAVVHHTGVNSDNSLSCGQSRARMRTIQQEHFARGYFDIGYNFVVDKCGQIFEGRSGGMDLPVRGAHDVGFNTDTVGISYIGNFESARPSRAGLDAIARIVAWKFGMYGIDPTGKVTLTSGMDQGVDGNKIPMGQSVTLPRVFGHRDTNSTACPGANLYPKLTRIAQTAKTPGISHALATSDFNRDGIDDLVAGTPRALSNGGTLTVVPGGLDGPVAAARRTLTQNSTGVPGSHESGDNFGAAAAWGDVNGDGYADLAIGAPGEDDTSGHADRGQVVVMYGPALNTGFSYTTSGSVTATGARLGSTLAVGDFNGDGKADVFAAGTGRGGNWNARLTGGATTSGTLTTATGAVAYLDAATGDFNRDGYADVALNYRDTGGIGRVVRFAGSATGLTKAGVISVKGGRAIAAGDVNGNGYDDIVIGQPVASESGGLSGGQITMVPGASTGFTTTGMTTIHQDTANVAGGNESGDLFGASVSVGDYNADGFADALAGVPGEDFPRGGVNQSNAGDVLLAKGTATGLTGTGSIRVSQDTTGVPGSAETGDLFGSAVSLTDLSGYGRADLTLGAEGEDGTDGIVLYLPSNSTGLGYTQAVIHSKTALGTPTDAHLGQTLTP
;
A
#
# COMPACT_ATOMS: atom_id res chain seq x y z
N VAL A 1 12.13 50.66 42.21
CA VAL A 1 13.58 50.72 42.42
C VAL A 1 14.01 49.43 43.09
N GLY A 2 14.93 48.71 42.50
CA GLY A 2 15.65 47.63 43.14
C GLY A 2 15.48 46.28 42.44
N ALA A 3 16.36 46.00 41.50
CA ALA A 3 16.63 44.66 40.98
C ALA A 3 17.41 43.84 42.02
N VAL A 4 17.01 42.57 42.22
CA VAL A 4 17.92 41.52 42.71
C VAL A 4 17.60 40.25 41.96
N ALA A 5 18.57 39.72 41.27
CA ALA A 5 18.58 38.38 40.69
C ALA A 5 18.84 37.34 41.78
N LEU A 6 18.12 36.24 41.78
CA LEU A 6 18.50 35.00 42.45
C LEU A 6 18.04 33.77 41.64
N SER A 7 19.01 32.90 41.44
CA SER A 7 19.02 31.65 40.77
C SER A 7 18.15 30.54 41.43
N GLY A 8 17.49 29.74 40.61
CA GLY A 8 17.40 28.29 40.76
C GLY A 8 16.56 27.71 41.86
N ALA A 9 15.36 27.20 41.47
CA ALA A 9 14.79 25.93 41.99
C ALA A 9 13.54 25.62 41.13
N GLY A 10 13.50 24.43 40.56
CA GLY A 10 12.38 23.97 39.75
C GLY A 10 11.13 23.79 40.59
N ILE A 11 10.03 24.37 40.11
CA ILE A 11 8.68 24.09 40.60
C ILE A 11 7.96 23.34 39.49
N VAL A 12 7.67 22.08 39.78
CA VAL A 12 6.73 21.28 38.98
C VAL A 12 5.34 21.77 39.33
N THR A 13 4.73 22.58 38.47
CA THR A 13 3.33 22.93 38.59
C THR A 13 2.51 21.95 37.77
N TYR A 14 1.71 21.12 38.42
CA TYR A 14 0.62 20.41 37.78
C TYR A 14 -0.44 21.44 37.36
N ALA A 15 -0.55 21.64 36.03
CA ALA A 15 -1.67 22.40 35.49
C ALA A 15 -2.89 21.49 35.45
N ILE A 16 -3.90 21.81 36.26
CA ILE A 16 -5.25 21.25 36.13
C ILE A 16 -5.83 21.91 34.88
N ALA A 17 -6.11 21.12 33.85
CA ALA A 17 -6.70 21.61 32.61
C ALA A 17 -8.09 22.21 32.86
N ASP A 18 -8.28 23.47 32.50
CA ASP A 18 -9.57 24.15 32.43
C ASP A 18 -10.32 23.63 31.17
N PRO A 19 -11.55 23.09 31.29
CA PRO A 19 -12.29 22.51 30.16
C PRO A 19 -12.84 23.52 29.14
N SER A 20 -12.45 24.80 29.22
CA SER A 20 -12.92 25.86 28.32
C SER A 20 -11.84 26.56 27.50
N ALA A 21 -10.63 26.00 27.39
CA ALA A 21 -9.62 26.52 26.46
C ALA A 21 -9.89 26.01 25.01
N PRO A 22 -9.80 26.88 23.99
CA PRO A 22 -9.94 26.43 22.61
C PRO A 22 -8.79 25.49 22.22
N ALA A 23 -9.15 24.37 21.62
CA ALA A 23 -8.19 23.39 21.08
C ALA A 23 -7.50 23.98 19.83
N ASP A 24 -6.44 24.75 20.00
CA ASP A 24 -5.53 25.16 18.93
C ASP A 24 -4.15 25.53 19.49
N ALA A 25 -3.52 24.58 20.19
CA ALA A 25 -2.08 24.61 20.37
C ALA A 25 -1.52 23.49 19.48
N LYS A 26 -1.10 23.83 18.26
CA LYS A 26 -0.31 22.94 17.41
C LYS A 26 0.92 22.52 18.21
N GLN A 27 1.01 21.24 18.53
CA GLN A 27 2.24 20.68 19.04
C GLN A 27 3.22 20.69 17.86
N GLU A 28 4.20 21.58 17.86
CA GLU A 28 5.25 21.60 16.82
C GLU A 28 6.01 20.28 16.91
N GLY A 29 6.01 19.50 15.84
CA GLY A 29 6.75 18.25 15.73
C GLY A 29 8.24 18.51 15.97
N ARG A 30 8.96 17.51 16.51
CA ARG A 30 10.42 17.59 16.68
C ARG A 30 11.09 17.59 15.31
N ALA A 31 11.96 18.58 15.03
CA ALA A 31 12.70 18.64 13.79
C ALA A 31 13.70 17.48 13.67
N PRO A 32 13.97 16.97 12.45
CA PRO A 32 15.05 16.03 12.20
C PRO A 32 16.42 16.57 12.62
N ALA A 33 17.30 15.70 13.14
CA ALA A 33 18.63 16.11 13.61
C ALA A 33 19.70 15.04 13.32
N VAL A 34 20.96 15.47 13.17
CA VAL A 34 22.12 14.59 13.00
C VAL A 34 23.17 14.91 14.06
N HIS A 35 23.46 13.94 14.93
CA HIS A 35 24.47 14.08 15.96
C HIS A 35 25.77 13.37 15.54
N THR A 36 26.90 14.06 15.60
CA THR A 36 28.20 13.50 15.19
C THR A 36 29.04 13.13 16.38
N LEU A 37 29.48 11.88 16.45
CA LEU A 37 30.40 11.38 17.46
C LEU A 37 31.70 10.92 16.80
N LYS A 38 32.84 11.31 17.37
CA LYS A 38 34.15 10.88 16.88
C LYS A 38 34.53 9.54 17.47
N LEU A 39 34.94 8.61 16.62
CA LEU A 39 35.53 7.36 17.08
C LEU A 39 36.85 7.64 17.79
N LYS A 40 37.02 7.06 18.97
CA LYS A 40 38.25 7.18 19.77
C LYS A 40 39.30 6.18 19.31
N ASP A 41 40.55 6.59 19.31
CA ASP A 41 41.71 5.70 19.10
C ASP A 41 41.85 4.76 20.32
N ARG A 42 41.89 3.46 20.05
CA ARG A 42 42.06 2.39 21.03
C ARG A 42 43.45 1.72 20.97
N GLY A 43 44.39 2.41 20.30
CA GLY A 43 45.75 1.94 20.10
C GLY A 43 45.95 1.04 18.88
N SER A 44 47.18 1.02 18.32
CA SER A 44 47.48 0.19 17.13
C SER A 44 46.62 0.44 15.90
N GLY A 45 46.09 1.69 15.74
CA GLY A 45 45.21 2.07 14.62
C GLY A 45 43.80 1.49 14.71
N ARG A 46 43.35 1.00 15.86
CA ARG A 46 42.01 0.56 16.13
C ARG A 46 41.12 1.76 16.50
N LYS A 47 39.90 1.76 16.04
CA LYS A 47 38.93 2.81 16.37
C LYS A 47 37.65 2.18 16.91
N GLY A 48 36.98 2.89 17.83
CA GLY A 48 35.71 2.45 18.40
C GLY A 48 35.10 3.50 19.30
N LEU A 49 33.86 3.30 19.67
CA LEU A 49 33.11 4.12 20.60
C LEU A 49 32.64 3.23 21.76
N ALA A 50 33.05 3.54 22.98
CA ALA A 50 32.55 2.87 24.17
C ALA A 50 31.10 3.27 24.42
N LYS A 51 30.36 2.46 25.19
CA LYS A 51 29.03 2.82 25.65
C LYS A 51 28.98 4.24 26.18
N GLN A 52 28.07 5.02 25.62
CA GLN A 52 27.79 6.37 26.11
C GLN A 52 26.33 6.74 25.86
N ASP A 53 25.84 7.64 26.71
CA ASP A 53 24.54 8.27 26.56
C ASP A 53 24.61 9.31 25.44
N THR A 54 23.48 9.47 24.73
CA THR A 54 23.35 10.41 23.60
C THR A 54 22.02 11.10 23.64
N ASP A 55 21.86 12.14 22.82
CA ASP A 55 20.54 12.60 22.42
C ASP A 55 19.81 11.48 21.65
N ARG A 56 18.49 11.58 21.53
CA ARG A 56 17.65 10.61 20.84
C ARG A 56 18.04 10.48 19.36
N PHE A 57 18.00 9.27 18.84
CA PHE A 57 18.20 8.93 17.43
C PHE A 57 17.46 7.64 17.09
N SER A 58 17.28 7.35 15.80
CA SER A 58 16.62 6.11 15.35
C SER A 58 17.45 5.32 14.33
N ALA A 59 18.55 5.89 13.81
CA ALA A 59 19.45 5.18 12.93
C ALA A 59 20.92 5.60 13.13
N VAL A 60 21.84 4.73 12.73
CA VAL A 60 23.30 4.92 12.88
C VAL A 60 24.00 4.68 11.54
N VAL A 61 24.88 5.60 11.14
CA VAL A 61 25.76 5.46 9.98
C VAL A 61 27.21 5.82 10.35
N LEU A 62 28.18 5.15 9.75
CA LEU A 62 29.60 5.52 9.84
C LEU A 62 30.03 6.21 8.54
N THR A 63 30.81 7.30 8.66
CA THR A 63 31.39 7.99 7.49
C THR A 63 32.86 8.23 7.71
N TRP A 64 33.66 8.39 6.61
CA TRP A 64 35.08 8.70 6.62
C TRP A 64 35.45 9.59 5.43
N THR A 65 36.61 10.24 5.51
CA THR A 65 36.96 11.35 4.60
C THR A 65 37.15 10.93 3.14
N ASP A 66 37.78 9.77 2.90
CA ASP A 66 38.13 9.33 1.55
C ASP A 66 37.01 8.40 1.02
N PRO A 67 36.24 8.78 -0.02
CA PRO A 67 35.13 7.96 -0.54
C PRO A 67 35.59 6.61 -1.13
N GLU A 68 36.87 6.50 -1.57
CA GLU A 68 37.43 5.27 -2.12
C GLU A 68 38.01 4.33 -1.05
N ALA A 69 38.28 4.85 0.14
CA ALA A 69 38.78 4.03 1.24
C ALA A 69 37.74 3.03 1.73
N ARG A 70 38.21 1.91 2.25
CA ARG A 70 37.34 0.87 2.85
C ARG A 70 37.64 0.73 4.34
N ALA A 71 36.61 0.60 5.13
CA ALA A 71 36.72 0.18 6.52
C ALA A 71 37.31 -1.23 6.59
N LYS A 72 38.29 -1.44 7.47
CA LYS A 72 38.86 -2.78 7.69
C LYS A 72 38.05 -3.50 8.77
N GLY A 73 37.65 -4.74 8.50
CA GLY A 73 36.72 -5.51 9.32
C GLY A 73 35.27 -5.03 9.11
N THR A 74 34.37 -5.62 9.89
CA THR A 74 32.94 -5.32 9.86
C THR A 74 32.61 -4.31 10.96
N PRO A 75 32.05 -3.14 10.67
CA PRO A 75 31.47 -2.27 11.68
C PRO A 75 30.27 -2.93 12.34
N GLU A 76 30.23 -2.83 13.67
CA GLU A 76 29.12 -3.33 14.48
C GLU A 76 28.66 -2.25 15.46
N VAL A 77 27.35 -2.11 15.62
CA VAL A 77 26.72 -1.17 16.55
C VAL A 77 25.78 -1.92 17.49
N ARG A 78 25.64 -1.42 18.70
CA ARG A 78 24.51 -1.70 19.57
C ARG A 78 24.02 -0.44 20.23
N THR A 79 22.72 -0.36 20.48
CA THR A 79 22.06 0.83 20.97
C THR A 79 21.24 0.52 22.22
N ARG A 80 20.90 1.57 22.96
CA ARG A 80 20.01 1.47 24.11
C ARG A 80 18.66 2.04 23.71
N ASP A 81 17.64 1.21 23.79
CA ASP A 81 16.27 1.55 23.56
C ASP A 81 15.78 2.57 24.63
N ILE A 82 15.15 3.65 24.20
CA ILE A 82 14.81 4.77 25.08
C ILE A 82 13.66 4.46 26.06
N GLU A 83 12.73 3.59 25.67
CA GLU A 83 11.57 3.25 26.50
C GLU A 83 11.93 2.20 27.56
N THR A 84 12.62 1.15 27.14
CA THR A 84 12.93 0.02 28.03
C THR A 84 14.26 0.17 28.75
N GLY A 85 15.14 1.07 28.31
CA GLY A 85 16.52 1.23 28.80
C GLY A 85 17.42 0.03 28.50
N LYS A 86 16.98 -0.94 27.69
CA LYS A 86 17.74 -2.17 27.38
C LYS A 86 18.70 -1.94 26.21
N TRP A 87 19.88 -2.57 26.30
CA TRP A 87 20.84 -2.59 25.20
C TRP A 87 20.51 -3.73 24.22
N SER A 88 20.53 -3.39 22.92
CA SER A 88 20.38 -4.37 21.84
C SER A 88 21.57 -5.35 21.77
N GLY A 89 21.43 -6.42 21.00
CA GLY A 89 22.56 -7.19 20.49
C GLY A 89 23.42 -6.38 19.53
N TRP A 90 24.59 -6.91 19.15
CA TRP A 90 25.43 -6.31 18.11
C TRP A 90 24.80 -6.50 16.74
N GLN A 91 24.63 -5.39 16.00
CA GLN A 91 24.15 -5.35 14.64
C GLN A 91 25.32 -5.01 13.71
N LYS A 92 25.46 -5.75 12.62
CA LYS A 92 26.46 -5.52 11.59
C LYS A 92 25.99 -4.39 10.67
N ILE A 93 26.91 -3.54 10.27
CA ILE A 93 26.66 -2.46 9.31
C ILE A 93 27.43 -2.78 8.04
N THR A 94 26.75 -2.74 6.90
CA THR A 94 27.35 -2.98 5.59
C THR A 94 28.03 -1.70 5.10
N ALA A 95 29.30 -1.78 4.67
CA ALA A 95 29.97 -0.68 3.99
C ALA A 95 29.62 -0.73 2.50
N GLU A 96 29.12 0.37 1.95
CA GLU A 96 28.87 0.50 0.53
C GLU A 96 29.78 1.53 -0.13
N PRO A 97 30.25 1.24 -1.37
CA PRO A 97 30.93 2.23 -2.20
C PRO A 97 30.00 3.41 -2.51
N GLY A 98 30.56 4.60 -2.73
CA GLY A 98 29.78 5.72 -3.25
C GLY A 98 29.22 5.39 -4.65
N GLN A 99 27.98 5.75 -4.91
CA GLN A 99 27.29 5.48 -6.18
C GLN A 99 27.10 6.75 -7.04
N ALA A 100 27.56 7.91 -6.54
CA ALA A 100 27.50 9.18 -7.27
C ALA A 100 28.53 9.20 -8.41
N ASP A 101 28.13 9.72 -9.57
CA ASP A 101 28.98 10.02 -10.71
C ASP A 101 28.66 11.43 -11.27
N GLY A 102 29.24 11.83 -12.40
CA GLY A 102 29.04 13.16 -12.95
C GLY A 102 29.59 14.28 -12.07
N GLU A 103 28.94 15.44 -12.04
CA GLU A 103 29.35 16.58 -11.23
C GLU A 103 29.28 16.28 -9.74
N GLU A 104 28.24 15.52 -9.32
CA GLU A 104 28.10 15.09 -7.92
C GLU A 104 29.25 14.17 -7.50
N GLY A 105 29.62 13.19 -8.35
CA GLY A 105 30.75 12.29 -8.11
C GLY A 105 32.11 13.00 -7.99
N ALA A 106 32.25 14.18 -8.56
CA ALA A 106 33.46 15.01 -8.49
C ALA A 106 33.49 15.95 -7.26
N ARG A 107 32.45 15.96 -6.42
CA ARG A 107 32.37 16.90 -5.27
C ARG A 107 33.38 16.58 -4.19
N ALA A 108 34.05 17.61 -3.70
CA ALA A 108 34.96 17.50 -2.57
C ALA A 108 34.27 17.13 -1.23
N ALA A 109 32.95 17.28 -1.17
CA ALA A 109 32.15 16.95 0.00
C ALA A 109 31.90 15.45 0.13
N LEU A 110 32.08 14.64 -0.94
CA LEU A 110 31.88 13.20 -0.89
C LEU A 110 32.72 12.52 0.17
N ARG A 111 32.10 11.58 0.86
CA ARG A 111 32.71 10.77 1.93
C ARG A 111 32.42 9.30 1.68
N GLY A 112 33.34 8.43 2.06
CA GLY A 112 33.06 7.02 2.22
C GLY A 112 32.14 6.78 3.42
N GLY A 113 31.38 5.70 3.40
CA GLY A 113 30.46 5.40 4.50
C GLY A 113 29.90 3.99 4.44
N THR A 114 29.01 3.74 5.38
CA THR A 114 28.19 2.55 5.45
C THR A 114 26.75 2.92 5.09
N GLU A 115 25.90 1.94 4.88
CA GLU A 115 24.45 2.13 4.99
C GLU A 115 24.06 2.50 6.42
N SER A 116 22.92 3.16 6.62
CA SER A 116 22.40 3.45 7.94
C SER A 116 21.58 2.27 8.47
N VAL A 117 21.92 1.79 9.66
CA VAL A 117 21.17 0.77 10.38
C VAL A 117 20.07 1.43 11.18
N TRP A 118 18.82 1.06 10.93
CA TRP A 118 17.69 1.44 11.76
C TRP A 118 17.76 0.71 13.11
N THR A 119 17.65 1.44 14.20
CA THR A 119 17.79 0.92 15.57
C THR A 119 16.53 1.11 16.41
N GLY A 120 15.51 1.79 15.86
CA GLY A 120 14.41 2.31 16.66
C GLY A 120 14.87 3.44 17.57
N ASP A 121 13.95 4.01 18.33
CA ASP A 121 14.22 5.11 19.23
C ASP A 121 15.22 4.74 20.31
N SER A 122 16.39 5.36 20.26
CA SER A 122 17.54 5.03 21.08
C SER A 122 18.15 6.30 21.70
N ASP A 123 18.78 6.15 22.89
CA ASP A 123 19.47 7.21 23.63
C ASP A 123 20.88 6.83 24.09
N GLY A 124 21.41 5.74 23.59
CA GLY A 124 22.77 5.28 23.89
C GLY A 124 23.34 4.45 22.76
N VAL A 125 24.66 4.56 22.54
CA VAL A 125 25.35 3.89 21.43
C VAL A 125 26.70 3.31 21.86
N GLU A 126 27.10 2.20 21.25
CA GLU A 126 28.43 1.62 21.29
C GLU A 126 28.80 1.09 19.91
N VAL A 127 30.03 1.36 19.44
CA VAL A 127 30.50 0.97 18.11
C VAL A 127 31.86 0.27 18.20
N ARG A 128 32.02 -0.81 17.44
CA ARG A 128 33.29 -1.51 17.25
C ARG A 128 33.49 -1.91 15.79
N LEU A 129 34.72 -2.16 15.39
CA LEU A 129 35.06 -2.70 14.07
C LEU A 129 35.78 -4.03 14.29
N VAL A 130 35.22 -5.11 13.75
CA VAL A 130 35.63 -6.49 14.08
C VAL A 130 36.18 -7.18 12.83
N SER A 131 37.38 -7.75 12.95
CA SER A 131 38.00 -8.62 11.93
C SER A 131 37.30 -9.99 11.85
N ALA A 132 37.55 -10.75 10.79
CA ALA A 132 36.95 -12.08 10.61
C ALA A 132 37.29 -13.09 11.74
N ASP A 133 38.40 -12.84 12.43
CA ASP A 133 38.84 -13.65 13.59
C ASP A 133 38.18 -13.21 14.93
N GLY A 134 37.27 -12.24 14.90
CA GLY A 134 36.59 -11.71 16.08
C GLY A 134 37.37 -10.67 16.87
N THR A 135 38.60 -10.30 16.45
CA THR A 135 39.39 -9.23 17.09
C THR A 135 39.03 -7.85 16.56
N GLU A 136 39.37 -6.77 17.33
CA GLU A 136 39.19 -5.41 16.82
C GLU A 136 40.12 -5.13 15.62
N ALA A 137 39.53 -4.70 14.50
CA ALA A 137 40.25 -4.40 13.28
C ALA A 137 41.10 -3.10 13.39
N ALA A 138 42.34 -3.14 12.88
CA ALA A 138 43.24 -2.00 12.86
C ALA A 138 43.37 -1.37 11.47
N GLY A 139 43.95 -0.14 11.40
CA GLY A 139 44.23 0.54 10.15
C GLY A 139 43.00 1.12 9.47
N GLN A 140 42.08 1.71 10.24
CA GLN A 140 40.85 2.30 9.77
C GLN A 140 41.06 3.58 8.95
N PRO A 141 40.18 3.94 8.03
CA PRO A 141 40.20 5.17 7.26
C PRO A 141 40.33 6.44 8.13
N ALA A 142 40.91 7.48 7.58
CA ALA A 142 41.02 8.78 8.24
C ALA A 142 39.63 9.45 8.34
N GLY A 143 39.43 10.27 9.39
CA GLY A 143 38.19 11.05 9.58
C GLY A 143 36.95 10.21 9.79
N MET A 144 37.09 8.99 10.34
CA MET A 144 35.94 8.12 10.59
C MET A 144 35.14 8.64 11.78
N ASP A 145 33.87 8.92 11.53
CA ASP A 145 32.86 9.42 12.49
C ASP A 145 31.63 8.53 12.51
N VAL A 146 30.91 8.53 13.65
CA VAL A 146 29.57 7.97 13.79
C VAL A 146 28.57 9.10 13.69
N LYS A 147 27.57 8.96 12.84
CA LYS A 147 26.42 9.85 12.76
C LYS A 147 25.22 9.12 13.34
N LEU A 148 24.56 9.76 14.29
CA LEU A 148 23.29 9.32 14.87
C LEU A 148 22.21 10.15 14.21
N LEU A 149 21.25 9.48 13.56
CA LEU A 149 20.23 10.09 12.73
C LEU A 149 18.92 10.09 13.51
N ASP A 150 18.40 11.28 13.82
CA ASP A 150 17.07 11.49 14.38
C ASP A 150 16.13 11.92 13.25
N PRO A 151 15.14 11.11 12.87
CA PRO A 151 14.18 11.49 11.82
C PRO A 151 13.21 12.60 12.26
N GLY A 152 13.19 12.98 13.54
CA GLY A 152 12.16 13.86 14.09
C GLY A 152 10.83 13.13 14.26
N THR A 153 9.76 13.89 14.46
CA THR A 153 8.38 13.40 14.47
C THR A 153 7.65 13.92 13.23
N ASP A 154 6.67 13.18 12.78
CA ASP A 154 5.78 13.68 11.74
C ASP A 154 5.02 14.90 12.30
N PRO A 155 4.78 15.95 11.50
CA PRO A 155 3.98 17.07 11.95
C PRO A 155 2.57 16.57 12.28
N GLU A 156 2.14 16.78 13.54
CA GLU A 156 0.75 16.51 13.92
C GLU A 156 -0.17 17.51 13.20
N GLY A 157 -0.98 17.01 12.34
CA GLY A 157 -1.96 17.73 11.55
C GLY A 157 -2.04 17.06 10.20
N GLY A 158 -3.13 16.30 9.99
CA GLY A 158 -3.32 15.55 8.77
C GLY A 158 -2.93 16.36 7.54
N ILE A 159 -2.23 15.73 6.64
CA ILE A 159 -1.80 16.28 5.37
C ILE A 159 -3.03 16.91 4.72
N ARG A 160 -3.03 18.26 4.59
CA ARG A 160 -4.01 18.89 3.72
C ARG A 160 -3.70 18.39 2.32
N PRO A 161 -4.68 17.87 1.57
CA PRO A 161 -4.46 17.57 0.16
C PRO A 161 -3.85 18.82 -0.47
N ALA A 162 -2.72 18.70 -1.12
CA ALA A 162 -2.27 19.72 -2.03
C ALA A 162 -3.37 19.79 -3.10
N ALA A 163 -4.25 20.78 -2.99
CA ALA A 163 -5.18 21.09 -4.04
C ALA A 163 -4.30 21.24 -5.29
N PHE A 164 -4.51 20.39 -6.29
CA PHE A 164 -3.97 20.63 -7.61
C PHE A 164 -4.42 22.03 -7.97
N ALA A 165 -3.49 22.99 -8.01
CA ALA A 165 -3.74 24.30 -8.52
C ALA A 165 -4.06 24.09 -10.01
N ALA A 166 -5.35 24.01 -10.34
CA ALA A 166 -5.79 24.36 -11.65
C ALA A 166 -5.33 25.80 -11.85
N GLU A 167 -4.46 26.03 -12.81
CA GLU A 167 -4.13 27.39 -13.24
C GLU A 167 -5.43 28.06 -13.70
N GLU A 168 -6.06 28.81 -12.79
CA GLU A 168 -7.07 29.78 -13.18
C GLU A 168 -6.35 30.91 -13.92
N THR A 169 -6.46 30.88 -15.23
CA THR A 169 -6.19 32.07 -16.05
C THR A 169 -7.23 33.14 -15.69
N THR A 170 -6.86 34.06 -14.84
CA THR A 170 -7.67 35.26 -14.53
C THR A 170 -7.74 36.17 -15.76
N ALA A 171 -8.86 36.16 -16.45
CA ALA A 171 -9.26 37.27 -17.29
C ALA A 171 -10.02 38.30 -16.45
N PRO A 172 -9.82 39.61 -16.67
CA PRO A 172 -10.43 40.66 -15.84
C PRO A 172 -11.93 40.84 -16.10
N ALA A 173 -12.66 40.97 -14.98
CA ALA A 173 -14.10 41.25 -14.98
C ALA A 173 -14.44 42.60 -15.61
N THR A 174 -15.47 42.63 -16.47
CA THR A 174 -16.26 43.83 -16.77
C THR A 174 -17.75 43.53 -16.70
N ASP A 175 -18.49 44.49 -16.14
CA ASP A 175 -19.85 44.48 -15.68
C ASP A 175 -20.95 44.18 -16.73
N THR A 176 -22.02 43.63 -16.18
CA THR A 176 -23.37 43.31 -16.73
C THR A 176 -24.15 44.48 -17.35
N PRO A 177 -25.25 44.31 -18.19
CA PRO A 177 -26.48 43.61 -17.77
C PRO A 177 -27.26 42.79 -18.85
N VAL A 178 -28.13 41.93 -18.38
CA VAL A 178 -29.18 41.07 -18.98
C VAL A 178 -30.46 41.90 -19.27
N PRO A 179 -31.54 41.54 -20.06
CA PRO A 179 -31.83 40.28 -20.80
C PRO A 179 -32.51 40.48 -22.21
N THR A 180 -32.73 39.44 -23.00
CA THR A 180 -33.98 38.93 -23.58
C THR A 180 -33.76 37.95 -24.74
N ASP A 181 -34.48 36.82 -24.65
CA ASP A 181 -34.72 35.77 -25.65
C ASP A 181 -35.79 36.22 -26.69
N PRO A 182 -36.19 35.47 -27.72
CA PRO A 182 -35.59 34.34 -28.49
C PRO A 182 -35.75 34.49 -30.04
N ALA A 183 -35.07 33.66 -30.84
CA ALA A 183 -35.60 32.98 -32.04
C ALA A 183 -34.55 32.19 -32.86
N THR A 184 -34.91 30.98 -33.17
CA THR A 184 -34.34 29.97 -34.09
C THR A 184 -34.89 30.19 -35.53
N PRO A 185 -34.52 29.43 -36.56
CA PRO A 185 -33.26 28.94 -37.14
C PRO A 185 -33.13 29.29 -38.65
N THR A 186 -32.02 28.94 -39.31
CA THR A 186 -32.07 28.34 -40.68
C THR A 186 -30.68 27.97 -41.24
N GLU A 187 -30.66 26.81 -41.87
CA GLU A 187 -29.65 26.01 -42.57
C GLU A 187 -28.78 26.70 -43.65
N THR A 188 -27.71 26.05 -43.97
CA THR A 188 -27.27 25.48 -45.26
C THR A 188 -25.95 25.99 -45.86
N ALA A 189 -25.11 24.99 -46.13
CA ALA A 189 -24.18 24.73 -47.23
C ALA A 189 -22.68 25.04 -47.12
N ALA A 190 -21.92 23.96 -47.15
CA ALA A 190 -20.59 23.85 -47.81
C ALA A 190 -20.80 23.63 -49.32
N PRO A 191 -19.78 23.43 -50.17
CA PRO A 191 -18.32 23.38 -50.05
C PRO A 191 -17.58 24.13 -51.17
N THR A 192 -16.26 24.16 -51.28
CA THR A 192 -15.48 23.68 -52.44
C THR A 192 -13.99 24.07 -52.35
N GLU A 193 -13.19 23.09 -52.67
CA GLU A 193 -11.74 23.13 -52.90
C GLU A 193 -11.25 24.10 -53.92
N THR A 194 -9.99 24.49 -53.85
CA THR A 194 -9.05 24.31 -54.99
C THR A 194 -7.59 24.68 -54.63
N ALA A 195 -6.69 23.82 -55.02
CA ALA A 195 -5.25 23.90 -54.95
C ALA A 195 -4.64 24.90 -55.97
N THR A 196 -3.42 25.34 -55.75
CA THR A 196 -2.24 25.17 -56.64
C THR A 196 -1.04 26.05 -56.26
N THR A 197 0.04 25.41 -56.02
CA THR A 197 1.43 25.39 -56.57
C THR A 197 2.29 26.65 -56.65
N THR A 198 3.56 26.36 -56.23
CA THR A 198 4.88 26.81 -56.75
C THR A 198 5.30 28.25 -56.50
N ASP A 199 6.46 28.55 -55.95
CA ASP A 199 7.83 28.39 -56.48
C ASP A 199 8.91 28.90 -55.47
N SER A 200 10.03 28.26 -55.54
CA SER A 200 11.33 28.71 -54.94
C SER A 200 12.05 29.66 -55.90
N PRO A 201 12.89 30.58 -55.46
CA PRO A 201 14.29 30.44 -55.78
C PRO A 201 15.31 30.94 -54.73
N THR A 202 16.43 30.25 -54.74
CA THR A 202 17.77 30.54 -54.19
C THR A 202 18.53 31.45 -55.16
N PRO A 203 19.77 31.86 -54.94
CA PRO A 203 20.46 32.63 -53.88
C PRO A 203 21.15 33.87 -54.43
N THR A 204 21.86 34.65 -53.61
CA THR A 204 23.07 35.37 -54.04
C THR A 204 23.76 36.19 -52.95
N GLU A 205 25.02 35.82 -52.75
CA GLU A 205 26.26 36.59 -52.49
C GLU A 205 26.45 37.49 -51.24
N GLU A 206 27.55 37.13 -50.62
CA GLU A 206 28.40 37.87 -49.69
C GLU A 206 28.95 39.19 -50.23
N PRO A 207 29.33 40.14 -49.37
CA PRO A 207 30.70 40.61 -49.45
C PRO A 207 31.47 40.77 -48.12
N THR A 208 32.68 40.46 -48.24
CA THR A 208 33.86 40.65 -47.39
C THR A 208 33.98 42.02 -46.75
N ALA A 209 34.35 42.09 -45.45
CA ALA A 209 35.09 43.25 -44.92
C ALA A 209 35.90 42.89 -43.66
N THR A 210 37.12 43.14 -43.81
CA THR A 210 38.28 43.51 -42.96
C THR A 210 38.10 43.68 -41.46
N GLY A 211 39.02 43.02 -40.73
CA GLY A 211 39.08 43.00 -39.28
C GLY A 211 39.78 44.20 -38.65
N THR A 212 39.61 44.29 -37.35
CA THR A 212 40.50 44.94 -36.38
C THR A 212 40.40 44.15 -35.06
N PRO A 213 41.52 43.91 -34.34
CA PRO A 213 41.56 43.02 -33.18
C PRO A 213 41.02 43.69 -31.93
N THR A 214 40.15 43.01 -31.23
CA THR A 214 39.65 43.40 -29.91
C THR A 214 40.06 42.38 -28.86
N ASP A 215 40.30 42.87 -27.67
CA ASP A 215 40.82 42.27 -26.46
C ASP A 215 40.21 40.91 -26.07
N PRO A 216 40.86 40.09 -25.23
CA PRO A 216 40.37 38.79 -24.82
C PRO A 216 39.12 38.92 -23.94
N ALA A 217 38.04 38.35 -24.42
CA ALA A 217 36.80 38.27 -23.69
C ALA A 217 36.98 37.45 -22.41
N SER A 218 36.44 37.98 -21.31
CA SER A 218 36.17 37.28 -20.06
C SER A 218 35.53 35.87 -20.32
N PRO A 219 35.83 34.88 -19.50
CA PRO A 219 35.22 33.55 -19.66
C PRO A 219 33.69 33.67 -19.58
N THR A 220 33.06 33.31 -20.69
CA THR A 220 31.60 33.19 -20.77
C THR A 220 31.14 32.21 -19.71
N ALA A 221 30.25 32.63 -18.82
CA ALA A 221 29.60 31.75 -17.86
C ALA A 221 29.07 30.53 -18.60
N SER A 222 29.39 29.35 -18.10
CA SER A 222 28.81 28.08 -18.56
C SER A 222 27.26 28.21 -18.56
N PRO A 223 26.56 27.82 -19.61
CA PRO A 223 25.10 27.92 -19.59
C PRO A 223 24.58 27.11 -18.41
N SER A 224 23.74 27.72 -17.57
CA SER A 224 22.98 27.02 -16.53
C SER A 224 22.32 25.80 -17.16
N PRO A 225 22.35 24.64 -16.51
CA PRO A 225 21.72 23.44 -17.03
C PRO A 225 20.22 23.74 -17.29
N THR A 226 19.79 23.57 -18.55
CA THR A 226 18.39 23.78 -18.92
C THR A 226 17.58 22.62 -18.38
N VAL A 227 16.65 22.89 -17.45
CA VAL A 227 15.69 21.88 -16.95
C VAL A 227 14.86 21.37 -18.13
N PRO A 228 14.84 20.06 -18.43
CA PRO A 228 14.05 19.52 -19.51
C PRO A 228 12.56 19.71 -19.26
N ALA A 229 11.75 19.79 -20.32
CA ALA A 229 10.31 19.82 -20.17
C ALA A 229 9.76 18.42 -19.79
N PRO A 230 8.75 18.34 -18.90
CA PRO A 230 8.07 17.08 -18.59
C PRO A 230 7.46 16.44 -19.85
N ARG A 231 7.53 15.13 -19.94
CA ARG A 231 6.88 14.35 -21.01
C ARG A 231 5.60 13.69 -20.49
N PRO A 232 4.48 13.76 -21.21
CA PRO A 232 3.30 12.99 -20.82
C PRO A 232 3.59 11.50 -20.90
N SER A 233 3.11 10.73 -19.94
CA SER A 233 3.17 9.27 -19.99
C SER A 233 1.92 8.70 -20.63
N THR A 234 2.04 7.55 -21.29
CA THR A 234 0.90 6.75 -21.76
C THR A 234 0.26 5.94 -20.64
N VAL A 235 0.89 5.92 -19.45
CA VAL A 235 0.43 5.20 -18.26
C VAL A 235 0.23 6.23 -17.15
N VAL A 236 -0.87 6.13 -16.41
CA VAL A 236 -1.20 7.01 -15.29
C VAL A 236 -0.10 6.92 -14.20
N ARG A 237 0.23 8.08 -13.62
CA ARG A 237 1.16 8.13 -12.50
C ARG A 237 0.54 7.45 -11.27
N PRO A 238 1.22 6.46 -10.66
CA PRO A 238 0.73 5.90 -9.40
C PRO A 238 0.73 6.96 -8.29
N PRO A 239 -0.06 6.78 -7.21
CA PRO A 239 0.03 7.64 -6.04
C PRO A 239 1.46 7.60 -5.47
N VAL A 240 2.08 8.78 -5.32
CA VAL A 240 3.44 8.93 -4.79
C VAL A 240 3.39 9.83 -3.55
N ILE A 241 3.99 9.41 -2.46
CA ILE A 241 4.20 10.22 -1.27
C ILE A 241 5.39 11.15 -1.57
N THR A 242 5.09 12.43 -1.73
CA THR A 242 6.09 13.44 -2.14
C THR A 242 7.10 13.74 -1.03
N GLN A 243 8.22 14.37 -1.39
CA GLN A 243 9.21 14.82 -0.42
C GLN A 243 8.60 15.71 0.67
N ALA A 244 7.66 16.58 0.34
CA ALA A 244 6.96 17.42 1.30
C ALA A 244 6.09 16.58 2.27
N GLU A 245 5.43 15.53 1.78
CA GLU A 245 4.56 14.67 2.58
C GLU A 245 5.30 13.75 3.54
N TRP A 246 6.49 13.24 3.18
CA TRP A 246 7.29 12.46 4.12
C TRP A 246 8.25 13.32 4.97
N GLY A 247 8.25 14.65 4.79
CA GLY A 247 9.00 15.59 5.61
C GLY A 247 10.50 15.65 5.27
N ALA A 248 10.85 15.63 3.98
CA ALA A 248 12.22 15.81 3.52
C ALA A 248 12.82 17.14 3.99
N SER A 249 14.11 17.14 4.30
CA SER A 249 14.88 18.39 4.39
C SER A 249 15.09 18.98 2.99
N THR A 250 14.95 20.28 2.90
CA THR A 250 15.27 21.06 1.69
C THR A 250 16.65 21.71 1.72
N ASP A 251 17.46 21.37 2.71
CA ASP A 251 18.84 21.90 2.89
C ASP A 251 19.81 21.20 1.90
N TYR A 252 19.51 21.31 0.61
CA TYR A 252 20.35 20.72 -0.43
C TYR A 252 21.68 21.47 -0.60
N ASP A 253 22.78 20.71 -0.68
CA ASP A 253 24.09 21.23 -1.07
C ASP A 253 24.40 20.79 -2.51
N GLY A 254 23.69 21.37 -3.48
CA GLY A 254 23.85 21.07 -4.91
C GLY A 254 22.55 21.27 -5.69
N THR A 255 22.60 20.96 -6.98
CA THR A 255 21.47 21.07 -7.91
C THR A 255 21.25 19.76 -8.66
N PRO A 256 20.01 19.39 -8.99
CA PRO A 256 19.73 18.22 -9.80
C PRO A 256 20.39 18.27 -11.18
N GLU A 257 20.95 17.17 -11.62
CA GLU A 257 21.39 16.94 -13.00
C GLU A 257 20.30 16.16 -13.76
N TYR A 258 20.25 16.32 -15.08
CA TYR A 258 19.23 15.70 -15.92
C TYR A 258 19.87 14.94 -17.08
N GLY A 259 19.35 13.74 -17.36
CA GLY A 259 19.56 13.04 -18.62
C GLY A 259 18.65 13.58 -19.73
N THR A 260 18.71 12.99 -20.90
CA THR A 260 17.83 13.33 -22.03
C THR A 260 16.57 12.47 -22.07
N GLU A 261 16.65 11.26 -21.52
CA GLU A 261 15.59 10.26 -21.50
C GLU A 261 15.85 9.23 -20.40
N ILE A 262 14.83 8.46 -20.04
CA ILE A 262 15.00 7.23 -19.26
C ILE A 262 15.04 6.06 -20.25
N LYS A 263 16.02 5.16 -20.13
CA LYS A 263 16.21 3.98 -21.00
C LYS A 263 15.98 2.67 -20.28
N ALA A 264 16.20 2.66 -18.95
CA ALA A 264 16.11 1.47 -18.13
C ALA A 264 15.75 1.83 -16.68
N ALA A 265 15.30 0.82 -15.93
CA ALA A 265 15.10 0.88 -14.49
C ALA A 265 16.09 -0.05 -13.78
N VAL A 266 16.77 0.48 -12.77
CA VAL A 266 17.67 -0.25 -11.89
C VAL A 266 16.96 -0.49 -10.56
N VAL A 267 16.77 -1.76 -10.21
CA VAL A 267 16.12 -2.13 -8.95
C VAL A 267 17.18 -2.40 -7.88
N HIS A 268 16.98 -1.77 -6.74
CA HIS A 268 17.83 -1.87 -5.56
C HIS A 268 17.04 -2.36 -4.35
N HIS A 269 17.76 -2.61 -3.27
CA HIS A 269 17.23 -2.72 -1.92
C HIS A 269 18.10 -1.87 -0.97
N THR A 270 17.56 -1.52 0.21
CA THR A 270 18.38 -0.84 1.24
C THR A 270 19.42 -1.77 1.87
N GLY A 271 19.28 -3.10 1.72
CA GLY A 271 20.26 -4.08 2.17
C GLY A 271 20.35 -4.25 3.70
N VAL A 272 19.56 -3.53 4.47
CA VAL A 272 19.63 -3.46 5.93
C VAL A 272 18.65 -4.43 6.58
N ASN A 273 19.14 -5.35 7.42
CA ASN A 273 18.29 -6.36 8.05
C ASN A 273 17.23 -5.78 9.00
N SER A 274 17.53 -4.68 9.70
CA SER A 274 16.55 -4.04 10.59
C SER A 274 15.37 -3.45 9.84
N ASP A 275 15.55 -3.07 8.55
CA ASP A 275 14.47 -2.57 7.71
C ASP A 275 13.38 -3.62 7.45
N ASN A 276 13.70 -4.91 7.52
CA ASN A 276 12.72 -5.99 7.37
C ASN A 276 11.65 -5.99 8.48
N SER A 277 11.97 -5.44 9.64
CA SER A 277 11.07 -5.35 10.80
C SER A 277 10.39 -4.00 10.98
N LEU A 278 10.66 -3.02 10.09
CA LEU A 278 9.93 -1.76 10.07
C LEU A 278 8.45 -2.01 9.77
N SER A 279 7.57 -1.28 10.44
CA SER A 279 6.18 -1.13 9.96
C SER A 279 6.11 -0.12 8.82
N CYS A 280 5.08 -0.17 8.02
CA CYS A 280 4.88 0.78 6.92
C CYS A 280 4.57 2.19 7.43
N GLY A 281 3.99 2.34 8.63
CA GLY A 281 3.86 3.63 9.31
C GLY A 281 5.21 4.28 9.68
N GLN A 282 6.28 3.48 9.81
CA GLN A 282 7.64 3.99 10.06
C GLN A 282 8.40 4.35 8.78
N SER A 283 7.87 4.03 7.60
CA SER A 283 8.58 4.24 6.32
C SER A 283 8.92 5.71 6.06
N ARG A 284 8.05 6.66 6.44
CA ARG A 284 8.34 8.11 6.32
C ARG A 284 9.53 8.53 7.18
N ALA A 285 9.60 8.06 8.42
CA ALA A 285 10.76 8.30 9.29
C ALA A 285 12.03 7.65 8.72
N ARG A 286 11.91 6.45 8.14
CA ARG A 286 13.02 5.78 7.46
C ARG A 286 13.51 6.58 6.24
N MET A 287 12.61 7.15 5.44
CA MET A 287 12.95 8.03 4.31
C MET A 287 13.79 9.21 4.77
N ARG A 288 13.43 9.87 5.89
CA ARG A 288 14.21 10.97 6.45
C ARG A 288 15.60 10.53 6.90
N THR A 289 15.75 9.33 7.48
CA THR A 289 17.08 8.82 7.84
C THR A 289 17.91 8.40 6.63
N ILE A 290 17.33 7.90 5.56
CA ILE A 290 18.00 7.64 4.27
C ILE A 290 18.53 8.97 3.69
N GLN A 291 17.73 10.04 3.71
CA GLN A 291 18.17 11.35 3.24
C GLN A 291 19.32 11.90 4.10
N GLN A 292 19.20 11.81 5.43
CA GLN A 292 20.26 12.23 6.37
C GLN A 292 21.57 11.44 6.17
N GLU A 293 21.47 10.14 5.87
CA GLU A 293 22.61 9.30 5.51
C GLU A 293 23.32 9.82 4.26
N HIS A 294 22.57 10.04 3.18
CA HIS A 294 23.11 10.53 1.93
C HIS A 294 23.75 11.91 2.09
N PHE A 295 23.13 12.83 2.84
CA PHE A 295 23.74 14.11 3.20
C PHE A 295 25.04 13.92 4.01
N ALA A 296 25.05 12.99 4.97
CA ALA A 296 26.25 12.69 5.76
C ALA A 296 27.40 12.13 4.90
N ARG A 297 27.07 11.50 3.76
CA ARG A 297 28.03 11.00 2.76
C ARG A 297 28.40 12.03 1.69
N GLY A 298 27.81 13.24 1.74
CA GLY A 298 28.10 14.35 0.84
C GLY A 298 27.33 14.35 -0.48
N TYR A 299 26.30 13.51 -0.61
CA TYR A 299 25.35 13.63 -1.70
C TYR A 299 24.50 14.88 -1.53
N PHE A 300 23.96 15.43 -2.63
CA PHE A 300 23.09 16.59 -2.51
C PHE A 300 21.67 16.21 -2.07
N ASP A 301 21.23 14.96 -2.31
CA ASP A 301 19.95 14.42 -1.92
C ASP A 301 20.01 12.87 -1.93
N ILE A 302 18.87 12.19 -1.72
CA ILE A 302 18.75 10.73 -1.87
C ILE A 302 19.26 10.30 -3.25
N GLY A 303 20.04 9.21 -3.30
CA GLY A 303 20.59 8.68 -4.56
C GLY A 303 19.54 8.03 -5.47
N TYR A 304 18.51 7.42 -4.89
CA TYR A 304 17.43 6.74 -5.60
C TYR A 304 16.37 7.73 -6.08
N ASN A 305 15.83 7.54 -7.29
CA ASN A 305 14.75 8.39 -7.79
C ASN A 305 13.42 8.11 -7.06
N PHE A 306 13.17 6.84 -6.72
CA PHE A 306 12.00 6.39 -5.96
C PHE A 306 12.41 5.36 -4.92
N VAL A 307 11.63 5.29 -3.86
CA VAL A 307 11.75 4.24 -2.83
C VAL A 307 10.37 3.63 -2.63
N VAL A 308 10.31 2.32 -2.41
CA VAL A 308 9.06 1.60 -2.10
C VAL A 308 9.22 0.81 -0.80
N ASP A 309 8.11 0.56 -0.12
CA ASP A 309 8.08 -0.31 1.04
C ASP A 309 7.26 -1.59 0.81
N LYS A 310 7.19 -2.43 1.81
CA LYS A 310 6.52 -3.74 1.72
C LYS A 310 5.00 -3.67 1.65
N CYS A 311 4.38 -2.54 1.98
CA CYS A 311 2.96 -2.30 1.85
C CYS A 311 2.59 -1.67 0.50
N GLY A 312 3.58 -1.44 -0.37
CA GLY A 312 3.37 -0.87 -1.70
C GLY A 312 3.32 0.65 -1.71
N GLN A 313 3.66 1.34 -0.62
CA GLN A 313 3.82 2.79 -0.62
C GLN A 313 4.98 3.18 -1.53
N ILE A 314 4.75 4.20 -2.35
CA ILE A 314 5.76 4.75 -3.27
C ILE A 314 6.17 6.13 -2.76
N PHE A 315 7.45 6.33 -2.54
CA PHE A 315 8.02 7.59 -2.06
C PHE A 315 8.83 8.27 -3.16
N GLU A 316 8.62 9.58 -3.33
CA GLU A 316 9.57 10.40 -4.07
C GLU A 316 10.91 10.38 -3.33
N GLY A 317 11.96 9.94 -4.01
CA GLY A 317 13.32 9.92 -3.47
C GLY A 317 14.04 11.21 -3.79
N ARG A 318 14.81 11.21 -4.89
CA ARG A 318 15.67 12.33 -5.30
C ARG A 318 14.87 13.50 -5.84
N SER A 319 15.19 14.71 -5.37
CA SER A 319 14.61 15.97 -5.85
C SER A 319 14.97 16.25 -7.32
N GLY A 320 14.26 17.19 -7.92
CA GLY A 320 14.49 17.62 -9.31
C GLY A 320 13.26 17.42 -10.20
N GLY A 321 12.21 16.78 -9.72
CA GLY A 321 10.94 16.57 -10.41
C GLY A 321 10.73 15.13 -10.85
N MET A 322 9.69 14.52 -10.33
CA MET A 322 9.35 13.11 -10.59
C MET A 322 9.07 12.82 -12.07
N ASP A 323 8.55 13.80 -12.81
CA ASP A 323 8.21 13.68 -14.24
C ASP A 323 9.43 13.88 -15.17
N LEU A 324 10.59 14.19 -14.61
CA LEU A 324 11.81 14.50 -15.36
C LEU A 324 12.80 13.33 -15.35
N PRO A 325 13.75 13.27 -16.30
CA PRO A 325 14.84 12.30 -16.31
C PRO A 325 15.98 12.75 -15.37
N VAL A 326 15.67 12.86 -14.08
CA VAL A 326 16.63 13.24 -13.04
C VAL A 326 17.71 12.18 -12.94
N ARG A 327 18.97 12.59 -13.04
CA ARG A 327 20.12 11.70 -12.84
C ARG A 327 20.19 11.25 -11.40
N GLY A 328 20.28 9.96 -11.19
CA GLY A 328 20.43 9.36 -9.87
C GLY A 328 21.88 9.39 -9.34
N ALA A 329 22.06 8.83 -8.16
CA ALA A 329 23.34 8.48 -7.57
C ALA A 329 23.25 7.10 -6.92
N HIS A 330 22.81 6.09 -7.70
CA HIS A 330 22.44 4.74 -7.25
C HIS A 330 23.19 3.61 -7.98
N ASP A 331 23.74 3.88 -9.17
CA ASP A 331 24.42 2.87 -10.01
C ASP A 331 25.59 3.56 -10.76
N VAL A 332 26.78 3.57 -10.14
CA VAL A 332 27.94 4.27 -10.66
C VAL A 332 28.28 3.83 -12.08
N GLY A 333 28.45 4.82 -12.97
CA GLY A 333 28.66 4.61 -14.40
C GLY A 333 27.38 4.45 -15.21
N PHE A 334 26.21 4.25 -14.57
CA PHE A 334 24.92 4.05 -15.23
C PHE A 334 23.80 4.94 -14.69
N ASN A 335 24.11 5.94 -13.85
CA ASN A 335 23.12 6.87 -13.29
C ASN A 335 22.41 7.74 -14.33
N THR A 336 23.05 7.99 -15.48
CA THR A 336 22.48 8.73 -16.58
C THR A 336 21.51 7.82 -17.35
N ASP A 337 20.36 8.34 -17.74
CA ASP A 337 19.34 7.65 -18.55
C ASP A 337 18.72 6.40 -17.85
N THR A 338 18.89 6.24 -16.54
CA THR A 338 18.23 5.20 -15.75
C THR A 338 17.40 5.81 -14.64
N VAL A 339 16.38 5.08 -14.22
CA VAL A 339 15.61 5.37 -13.01
C VAL A 339 15.95 4.34 -11.93
N GLY A 340 16.44 4.81 -10.78
CA GLY A 340 16.75 3.98 -9.62
C GLY A 340 15.58 3.85 -8.69
N ILE A 341 15.18 2.60 -8.40
CA ILE A 341 14.07 2.28 -7.51
C ILE A 341 14.61 1.39 -6.40
N SER A 342 14.60 1.89 -5.15
CA SER A 342 15.06 1.12 -3.99
C SER A 342 13.89 0.57 -3.20
N TYR A 343 13.97 -0.69 -2.79
CA TYR A 343 12.98 -1.33 -1.94
C TYR A 343 13.53 -1.41 -0.50
N ILE A 344 12.78 -0.84 0.47
CA ILE A 344 13.16 -0.87 1.89
C ILE A 344 13.18 -2.31 2.38
N GLY A 345 14.33 -2.79 2.84
CA GLY A 345 14.52 -4.15 3.34
C GLY A 345 15.81 -4.80 2.86
N ASN A 346 16.13 -5.98 3.40
CA ASN A 346 17.23 -6.83 2.94
C ASN A 346 16.70 -8.13 2.31
N PHE A 347 16.64 -8.16 0.98
CA PHE A 347 16.12 -9.29 0.22
C PHE A 347 17.16 -10.37 -0.10
N GLU A 348 18.32 -10.35 0.56
CA GLU A 348 19.14 -11.55 0.72
C GLU A 348 18.48 -12.53 1.71
N SER A 349 17.75 -12.00 2.72
CA SER A 349 17.13 -12.78 3.79
C SER A 349 15.60 -12.76 3.75
N ALA A 350 14.97 -11.61 3.52
CA ALA A 350 13.52 -11.48 3.43
C ALA A 350 12.98 -11.79 2.02
N ARG A 351 11.69 -12.10 1.93
CA ARG A 351 10.97 -12.21 0.65
C ARG A 351 10.29 -10.87 0.34
N PRO A 352 10.28 -10.42 -0.93
CA PRO A 352 9.52 -9.23 -1.30
C PRO A 352 8.03 -9.52 -1.27
N SER A 353 7.24 -8.58 -0.74
CA SER A 353 5.78 -8.65 -0.77
C SER A 353 5.25 -8.45 -2.20
N ARG A 354 4.03 -8.90 -2.45
CA ARG A 354 3.34 -8.64 -3.72
C ARG A 354 3.12 -7.14 -3.93
N ALA A 355 2.63 -6.44 -2.91
CA ALA A 355 2.38 -5.00 -2.97
C ALA A 355 3.62 -4.20 -3.36
N GLY A 356 4.79 -4.51 -2.76
CA GLY A 356 6.06 -3.87 -3.14
C GLY A 356 6.51 -4.18 -4.57
N LEU A 357 6.32 -5.43 -5.06
CA LEU A 357 6.64 -5.78 -6.45
C LEU A 357 5.73 -5.04 -7.45
N ASP A 358 4.45 -4.92 -7.13
CA ASP A 358 3.47 -4.23 -7.96
C ASP A 358 3.71 -2.71 -7.96
N ALA A 359 4.11 -2.12 -6.83
CA ALA A 359 4.53 -0.72 -6.75
C ALA A 359 5.73 -0.42 -7.66
N ILE A 360 6.76 -1.27 -7.63
CA ILE A 360 7.93 -1.14 -8.56
C ILE A 360 7.46 -1.24 -10.02
N ALA A 361 6.57 -2.18 -10.34
CA ALA A 361 6.06 -2.36 -11.71
C ALA A 361 5.30 -1.12 -12.21
N ARG A 362 4.51 -0.46 -11.35
CA ARG A 362 3.80 0.79 -11.69
C ARG A 362 4.73 1.96 -11.93
N ILE A 363 5.78 2.12 -11.12
CA ILE A 363 6.81 3.15 -11.37
C ILE A 363 7.46 2.91 -12.73
N VAL A 364 7.85 1.66 -13.01
CA VAL A 364 8.47 1.28 -14.30
C VAL A 364 7.53 1.58 -15.46
N ALA A 365 6.27 1.17 -15.39
CA ALA A 365 5.26 1.38 -16.43
C ALA A 365 5.06 2.88 -16.70
N TRP A 366 4.88 3.68 -15.65
CA TRP A 366 4.69 5.12 -15.76
C TRP A 366 5.92 5.82 -16.35
N LYS A 367 7.12 5.57 -15.83
CA LYS A 367 8.37 6.19 -16.33
C LYS A 367 8.69 5.76 -17.75
N PHE A 368 8.46 4.50 -18.10
CA PHE A 368 8.69 3.98 -19.45
C PHE A 368 7.62 4.46 -20.44
N GLY A 369 6.39 4.66 -19.96
CA GLY A 369 5.31 5.25 -20.76
C GLY A 369 5.60 6.65 -21.28
N MET A 370 6.46 7.44 -20.59
CA MET A 370 6.93 8.76 -21.04
C MET A 370 7.82 8.68 -22.28
N TYR A 371 8.46 7.53 -22.53
CA TYR A 371 9.46 7.36 -23.59
C TYR A 371 9.08 6.25 -24.58
N GLY A 372 7.88 5.67 -24.48
CA GLY A 372 7.41 4.59 -25.36
C GLY A 372 8.24 3.31 -25.27
N ILE A 373 8.71 2.97 -24.08
CA ILE A 373 9.63 1.84 -23.83
C ILE A 373 8.85 0.57 -23.48
N ASP A 374 9.17 -0.56 -24.14
CA ASP A 374 8.70 -1.88 -23.73
C ASP A 374 9.49 -2.38 -22.51
N PRO A 375 8.88 -2.55 -21.33
CA PRO A 375 9.56 -3.02 -20.11
C PRO A 375 10.25 -4.39 -20.26
N THR A 376 9.72 -5.26 -21.13
CA THR A 376 10.25 -6.61 -21.35
C THR A 376 11.39 -6.67 -22.38
N GLY A 377 11.74 -5.53 -22.97
CA GLY A 377 12.79 -5.40 -23.95
C GLY A 377 14.20 -5.42 -23.35
N LYS A 378 15.19 -5.19 -24.21
CA LYS A 378 16.59 -5.02 -23.83
C LYS A 378 17.09 -3.64 -24.19
N VAL A 379 18.16 -3.23 -23.51
CA VAL A 379 18.85 -1.95 -23.74
C VAL A 379 20.36 -2.17 -23.75
N THR A 380 21.08 -1.41 -24.57
CA THR A 380 22.53 -1.32 -24.50
C THR A 380 22.91 -0.01 -23.81
N LEU A 381 23.61 -0.11 -22.70
CA LEU A 381 24.08 1.03 -21.91
C LEU A 381 25.61 1.05 -21.96
N THR A 382 26.18 2.24 -21.92
CA THR A 382 27.65 2.46 -21.90
C THR A 382 28.05 3.03 -20.55
N SER A 383 29.04 2.43 -19.91
CA SER A 383 29.55 2.89 -18.63
C SER A 383 30.19 4.27 -18.77
N GLY A 384 29.74 5.19 -17.92
CA GLY A 384 30.23 6.57 -17.85
C GLY A 384 31.40 6.77 -16.87
N MET A 385 31.73 5.81 -16.03
CA MET A 385 32.70 5.92 -14.98
C MET A 385 33.31 4.58 -14.56
N ASP A 386 34.59 4.57 -14.20
CA ASP A 386 35.26 3.45 -13.51
C ASP A 386 35.32 3.76 -12.00
N GLN A 387 35.00 2.75 -11.18
CA GLN A 387 35.07 2.85 -9.72
C GLN A 387 36.00 1.81 -9.07
N GLY A 388 37.00 1.34 -9.81
CA GLY A 388 37.95 0.36 -9.29
C GLY A 388 37.39 -1.06 -9.18
N VAL A 389 38.10 -1.94 -8.50
CA VAL A 389 37.89 -3.41 -8.53
C VAL A 389 36.61 -3.85 -7.84
N ASP A 390 36.13 -3.07 -6.87
CA ASP A 390 34.95 -3.41 -6.04
C ASP A 390 33.69 -2.63 -6.43
N GLY A 391 33.76 -1.83 -7.52
CA GLY A 391 32.66 -1.01 -8.00
C GLY A 391 32.04 -1.54 -9.29
N ASN A 392 32.03 -0.70 -10.31
CA ASN A 392 31.49 -1.00 -11.63
C ASN A 392 32.19 -2.21 -12.31
N LYS A 393 31.42 -3.21 -12.71
CA LYS A 393 31.91 -4.38 -13.45
C LYS A 393 32.24 -4.08 -14.91
N ILE A 394 31.68 -3.00 -15.44
CA ILE A 394 31.79 -2.61 -16.83
C ILE A 394 32.73 -1.41 -16.90
N PRO A 395 33.95 -1.53 -17.48
CA PRO A 395 34.90 -0.43 -17.58
C PRO A 395 34.35 0.80 -18.30
N MET A 396 34.80 1.97 -17.95
CA MET A 396 34.40 3.24 -18.57
C MET A 396 34.53 3.16 -20.12
N GLY A 397 33.47 3.59 -20.80
CA GLY A 397 33.40 3.59 -22.27
C GLY A 397 33.02 2.23 -22.87
N GLN A 398 32.94 1.16 -22.09
CA GLN A 398 32.42 -0.14 -22.56
C GLN A 398 30.92 -0.22 -22.42
N SER A 399 30.30 -0.98 -23.35
CA SER A 399 28.84 -1.15 -23.39
C SER A 399 28.44 -2.55 -22.94
N VAL A 400 27.28 -2.65 -22.30
CA VAL A 400 26.63 -3.91 -21.89
C VAL A 400 25.18 -3.92 -22.37
N THR A 401 24.67 -5.07 -22.80
CA THR A 401 23.27 -5.25 -23.17
C THR A 401 22.54 -5.99 -22.06
N LEU A 402 21.56 -5.32 -21.44
CA LEU A 402 20.78 -5.79 -20.29
C LEU A 402 19.29 -5.83 -20.60
N PRO A 403 18.47 -6.56 -19.81
CA PRO A 403 17.03 -6.30 -19.75
C PRO A 403 16.78 -4.83 -19.39
N ARG A 404 15.66 -4.26 -19.79
CA ARG A 404 15.31 -2.87 -19.44
C ARG A 404 14.99 -2.68 -17.95
N VAL A 405 14.59 -3.76 -17.28
CA VAL A 405 14.47 -3.81 -15.80
C VAL A 405 15.54 -4.77 -15.32
N PHE A 406 16.53 -4.27 -14.64
CA PHE A 406 17.68 -5.05 -14.16
C PHE A 406 18.05 -4.70 -12.71
N GLY A 407 18.89 -5.52 -12.10
CA GLY A 407 19.33 -5.31 -10.72
C GLY A 407 20.71 -4.66 -10.65
N HIS A 408 20.98 -3.92 -9.61
CA HIS A 408 22.28 -3.27 -9.37
C HIS A 408 23.49 -4.23 -9.53
N ARG A 409 23.30 -5.51 -9.18
CA ARG A 409 24.34 -6.55 -9.36
C ARG A 409 24.72 -6.84 -10.81
N ASP A 410 23.95 -6.41 -11.79
CA ASP A 410 24.25 -6.65 -13.21
C ASP A 410 25.39 -5.72 -13.69
N THR A 411 25.50 -4.53 -13.14
CA THR A 411 26.47 -3.49 -13.47
C THR A 411 27.57 -3.35 -12.44
N ASN A 412 27.31 -3.58 -11.17
CA ASN A 412 28.22 -3.39 -10.05
C ASN A 412 28.50 -4.67 -9.25
N SER A 413 29.61 -4.66 -8.51
CA SER A 413 30.06 -5.77 -7.66
C SER A 413 29.33 -5.73 -6.31
N THR A 414 28.04 -6.02 -6.30
CA THR A 414 27.15 -6.00 -5.12
C THR A 414 26.22 -7.19 -5.10
N ALA A 415 25.65 -7.51 -3.93
CA ALA A 415 24.56 -8.48 -3.80
C ALA A 415 23.17 -7.88 -4.12
N CYS A 416 23.07 -6.54 -4.17
CA CYS A 416 21.84 -5.80 -4.45
C CYS A 416 21.21 -6.21 -5.80
N PRO A 417 19.90 -6.39 -5.91
CA PRO A 417 18.83 -6.15 -4.93
C PRO A 417 18.51 -7.33 -3.98
N GLY A 418 19.37 -8.32 -3.88
CA GLY A 418 19.19 -9.48 -3.02
C GLY A 418 18.73 -10.74 -3.75
N ALA A 419 19.05 -11.92 -3.18
CA ALA A 419 18.81 -13.23 -3.80
C ALA A 419 17.31 -13.52 -4.01
N ASN A 420 16.43 -12.97 -3.18
CA ASN A 420 14.98 -13.19 -3.24
C ASN A 420 14.26 -12.18 -4.15
N LEU A 421 14.75 -10.95 -4.30
CA LEU A 421 14.15 -9.92 -5.17
C LEU A 421 14.65 -10.06 -6.62
N TYR A 422 15.92 -10.35 -6.83
CA TYR A 422 16.52 -10.44 -8.17
C TYR A 422 15.76 -11.37 -9.13
N PRO A 423 15.32 -12.60 -8.75
CA PRO A 423 14.54 -13.48 -9.63
C PRO A 423 13.16 -12.92 -10.01
N LYS A 424 12.67 -11.90 -9.28
CA LYS A 424 11.35 -11.29 -9.52
C LYS A 424 11.38 -10.18 -10.58
N LEU A 425 12.55 -9.72 -11.03
CA LEU A 425 12.68 -8.62 -11.99
C LEU A 425 11.98 -8.90 -13.34
N THR A 426 12.02 -10.14 -13.81
CA THR A 426 11.28 -10.55 -15.02
C THR A 426 9.76 -10.41 -14.80
N ARG A 427 9.24 -10.78 -13.63
CA ARG A 427 7.82 -10.61 -13.28
C ARG A 427 7.47 -9.12 -13.23
N ILE A 428 8.29 -8.29 -12.58
CA ILE A 428 8.11 -6.82 -12.53
C ILE A 428 7.98 -6.25 -13.96
N ALA A 429 8.90 -6.61 -14.87
CA ALA A 429 8.87 -6.16 -16.26
C ALA A 429 7.61 -6.61 -17.01
N GLN A 430 7.16 -7.85 -16.78
CA GLN A 430 5.95 -8.39 -17.39
C GLN A 430 4.69 -7.68 -16.86
N THR A 431 4.60 -7.43 -15.55
CA THR A 431 3.50 -6.71 -14.91
C THR A 431 3.46 -5.26 -15.43
N ALA A 432 4.62 -4.59 -15.52
CA ALA A 432 4.71 -3.23 -16.05
C ALA A 432 4.27 -3.09 -17.53
N LYS A 433 4.18 -4.21 -18.27
CA LYS A 433 3.73 -4.23 -19.68
C LYS A 433 2.24 -4.47 -19.84
N THR A 434 1.52 -4.83 -18.80
CA THR A 434 0.08 -5.15 -18.91
C THR A 434 -0.73 -3.90 -19.27
N PRO A 435 -1.80 -4.02 -20.08
CA PRO A 435 -2.57 -2.87 -20.56
C PRO A 435 -3.19 -2.02 -19.43
N GLY A 436 -3.62 -2.69 -18.35
CA GLY A 436 -4.30 -2.05 -17.22
C GLY A 436 -3.39 -1.71 -16.04
N ILE A 437 -2.06 -1.68 -16.20
CA ILE A 437 -1.11 -1.46 -15.09
C ILE A 437 -1.33 -0.14 -14.33
N SER A 438 -2.06 0.80 -14.93
CA SER A 438 -2.40 2.07 -14.30
C SER A 438 -3.52 1.98 -13.26
N HIS A 439 -4.12 0.79 -13.03
CA HIS A 439 -5.18 0.66 -12.04
C HIS A 439 -4.73 1.09 -10.63
N ALA A 440 -5.66 1.60 -9.83
CA ALA A 440 -5.38 2.08 -8.48
C ALA A 440 -4.75 0.98 -7.62
N LEU A 441 -3.83 1.37 -6.76
CA LEU A 441 -3.33 0.47 -5.72
C LEU A 441 -4.50 0.05 -4.82
N ALA A 442 -4.65 -1.24 -4.57
CA ALA A 442 -5.54 -1.70 -3.52
C ALA A 442 -5.06 -1.10 -2.19
N THR A 443 -5.96 -0.40 -1.49
CA THR A 443 -5.66 0.23 -0.21
C THR A 443 -6.88 0.19 0.68
N SER A 444 -6.67 -0.08 1.96
CA SER A 444 -7.62 0.08 3.06
C SER A 444 -7.13 1.10 4.09
N ASP A 445 -6.08 1.86 3.77
CA ASP A 445 -5.48 2.90 4.59
C ASP A 445 -6.17 4.26 4.32
N PHE A 446 -7.23 4.57 5.09
CA PHE A 446 -8.02 5.80 4.87
C PHE A 446 -7.33 7.06 5.41
N ASN A 447 -6.36 6.91 6.31
CA ASN A 447 -5.63 8.03 6.91
C ASN A 447 -4.21 8.20 6.32
N ARG A 448 -3.78 7.26 5.46
CA ARG A 448 -2.50 7.23 4.75
C ARG A 448 -1.30 7.23 5.69
N ASP A 449 -1.42 6.53 6.80
CA ASP A 449 -0.31 6.34 7.74
C ASP A 449 0.53 5.09 7.42
N GLY A 450 0.16 4.32 6.40
CA GLY A 450 0.85 3.12 5.92
C GLY A 450 0.42 1.84 6.63
N ILE A 451 -0.70 1.87 7.36
CA ILE A 451 -1.28 0.72 8.04
C ILE A 451 -2.72 0.57 7.56
N ASP A 452 -3.14 -0.64 7.27
CA ASP A 452 -4.52 -0.92 6.88
C ASP A 452 -5.48 -0.66 8.04
N ASP A 453 -6.71 -0.28 7.71
CA ASP A 453 -7.77 0.08 8.66
C ASP A 453 -8.92 -0.93 8.63
N LEU A 454 -9.57 -1.11 9.78
CA LEU A 454 -10.67 -2.06 9.94
C LEU A 454 -12.02 -1.36 9.85
N VAL A 455 -12.97 -2.02 9.18
CA VAL A 455 -14.39 -1.67 9.24
C VAL A 455 -15.20 -2.79 9.87
N ALA A 456 -16.04 -2.42 10.84
CA ALA A 456 -17.04 -3.30 11.42
C ALA A 456 -18.44 -2.74 11.17
N GLY A 457 -19.22 -3.41 10.33
CA GLY A 457 -20.61 -3.09 10.07
C GLY A 457 -21.55 -3.75 11.07
N THR A 458 -22.55 -2.99 11.52
CA THR A 458 -23.63 -3.49 12.41
C THR A 458 -24.99 -3.12 11.80
N PRO A 459 -25.38 -3.78 10.68
CA PRO A 459 -26.60 -3.44 9.94
C PRO A 459 -27.89 -3.70 10.69
N ARG A 460 -27.86 -4.54 11.73
CA ARG A 460 -29.02 -4.83 12.59
C ARG A 460 -29.22 -3.81 13.72
N ALA A 461 -28.23 -3.00 14.00
CA ALA A 461 -28.30 -1.97 15.04
C ALA A 461 -29.44 -0.96 14.76
N LEU A 462 -29.94 -0.31 15.82
CA LEU A 462 -30.92 0.77 15.72
C LEU A 462 -32.18 0.41 14.92
N SER A 463 -32.79 -0.75 15.23
CA SER A 463 -33.96 -1.29 14.53
C SER A 463 -33.69 -1.58 13.05
N ASN A 464 -32.54 -2.14 12.73
CA ASN A 464 -32.04 -2.40 11.38
C ASN A 464 -31.81 -1.12 10.53
N GLY A 465 -31.71 0.06 11.14
CA GLY A 465 -31.25 1.25 10.43
C GLY A 465 -29.76 1.17 10.12
N GLY A 466 -29.03 0.48 11.00
CA GLY A 466 -27.62 0.14 10.83
C GLY A 466 -26.61 1.21 11.24
N THR A 467 -25.42 0.77 11.60
CA THR A 467 -24.25 1.61 11.85
C THR A 467 -23.00 0.94 11.28
N LEU A 468 -21.94 1.71 11.14
CA LEU A 468 -20.65 1.22 10.69
C LEU A 468 -19.54 1.92 11.50
N THR A 469 -18.59 1.15 11.99
CA THR A 469 -17.47 1.69 12.77
C THR A 469 -16.16 1.45 12.01
N VAL A 470 -15.44 2.54 11.74
CA VAL A 470 -14.07 2.54 11.18
C VAL A 470 -13.09 2.61 12.34
N VAL A 471 -12.11 1.72 12.37
CA VAL A 471 -11.09 1.63 13.42
C VAL A 471 -9.73 1.70 12.76
N PRO A 472 -8.96 2.79 12.97
CA PRO A 472 -7.61 2.88 12.42
C PRO A 472 -6.70 1.75 12.90
N GLY A 473 -5.85 1.24 12.02
CA GLY A 473 -4.76 0.35 12.36
C GLY A 473 -3.69 1.05 13.20
N GLY A 474 -2.75 0.30 13.73
CA GLY A 474 -1.64 0.83 14.52
C GLY A 474 -0.61 -0.25 14.84
N LEU A 475 0.57 0.12 15.31
CA LEU A 475 1.69 -0.81 15.55
C LEU A 475 1.35 -2.02 16.45
N ASP A 476 0.36 -1.86 17.32
CA ASP A 476 -0.14 -2.92 18.20
C ASP A 476 -1.52 -3.45 17.75
N GLY A 477 -1.94 -3.15 16.51
CA GLY A 477 -3.24 -3.49 15.94
C GLY A 477 -4.28 -2.37 16.02
N PRO A 478 -5.58 -2.65 15.84
CA PRO A 478 -6.64 -1.66 15.73
C PRO A 478 -6.74 -0.73 16.93
N VAL A 479 -6.74 0.59 16.67
CA VAL A 479 -6.76 1.66 17.68
C VAL A 479 -8.20 2.05 17.99
N ALA A 480 -8.90 1.29 18.82
CA ALA A 480 -10.31 1.49 19.17
C ALA A 480 -10.62 2.89 19.75
N ALA A 481 -9.65 3.55 20.39
CA ALA A 481 -9.80 4.92 20.93
C ALA A 481 -9.94 5.97 19.82
N ALA A 482 -9.41 5.71 18.61
CA ALA A 482 -9.47 6.60 17.44
C ALA A 482 -10.64 6.26 16.48
N ARG A 483 -11.49 5.33 16.85
CA ARG A 483 -12.62 4.87 16.02
C ARG A 483 -13.55 6.00 15.59
N ARG A 484 -14.19 5.82 14.45
CA ARG A 484 -15.27 6.68 13.95
C ARG A 484 -16.49 5.82 13.65
N THR A 485 -17.64 6.20 14.23
CA THR A 485 -18.93 5.54 13.93
C THR A 485 -19.72 6.40 12.97
N LEU A 486 -20.19 5.79 11.89
CA LEU A 486 -20.99 6.41 10.84
C LEU A 486 -22.41 5.83 10.86
N THR A 487 -23.39 6.70 10.64
CA THR A 487 -24.79 6.41 10.34
C THR A 487 -25.23 7.33 9.21
N GLN A 488 -26.37 7.10 8.60
CA GLN A 488 -26.90 8.04 7.61
C GLN A 488 -27.28 9.42 8.20
N ASN A 489 -27.33 9.55 9.54
CA ASN A 489 -27.47 10.85 10.23
C ASN A 489 -26.15 11.52 10.56
N SER A 490 -25.01 10.89 10.27
CA SER A 490 -23.70 11.50 10.50
C SER A 490 -23.46 12.64 9.52
N THR A 491 -22.79 13.72 10.00
CA THR A 491 -22.52 14.90 9.18
C THR A 491 -21.79 14.52 7.88
N GLY A 492 -22.36 14.91 6.75
CA GLY A 492 -21.80 14.68 5.41
C GLY A 492 -22.08 13.30 4.82
N VAL A 493 -22.70 12.38 5.55
CA VAL A 493 -23.18 11.11 5.00
C VAL A 493 -24.48 11.37 4.24
N PRO A 494 -24.57 11.00 2.95
CA PRO A 494 -25.82 11.14 2.18
C PRO A 494 -26.89 10.14 2.62
N GLY A 495 -28.15 10.56 2.61
CA GLY A 495 -29.30 9.76 3.00
C GLY A 495 -29.93 10.25 4.30
N SER A 496 -30.84 9.49 4.85
CA SER A 496 -31.48 9.66 6.17
C SER A 496 -31.58 8.31 6.82
N HIS A 497 -31.24 8.23 8.09
CA HIS A 497 -31.33 6.98 8.84
C HIS A 497 -32.78 6.61 9.12
N GLU A 498 -33.22 5.52 8.57
CA GLU A 498 -34.56 4.95 8.71
C GLU A 498 -34.49 3.51 9.25
N SER A 499 -35.61 3.03 9.80
CA SER A 499 -35.68 1.63 10.26
C SER A 499 -35.73 0.71 9.05
N GLY A 500 -34.84 -0.25 8.96
CA GLY A 500 -34.81 -1.21 7.86
C GLY A 500 -33.76 -0.97 6.78
N ASP A 501 -33.07 0.18 6.79
CA ASP A 501 -32.07 0.54 5.75
C ASP A 501 -30.89 -0.43 5.68
N ASN A 502 -30.55 -1.02 6.82
CA ASN A 502 -29.40 -1.93 6.97
C ASN A 502 -28.07 -1.26 6.53
N PHE A 503 -27.86 0.02 6.85
CA PHE A 503 -26.62 0.71 6.57
C PHE A 503 -25.42 -0.02 7.19
N GLY A 504 -24.37 -0.25 6.40
CA GLY A 504 -23.23 -1.06 6.80
C GLY A 504 -23.40 -2.57 6.59
N ALA A 505 -24.40 -2.99 5.79
CA ALA A 505 -24.58 -4.40 5.42
C ALA A 505 -23.43 -4.95 4.55
N ALA A 506 -22.78 -4.09 3.81
CA ALA A 506 -21.55 -4.35 3.07
C ALA A 506 -20.68 -3.09 3.09
N ALA A 507 -19.37 -3.27 3.05
CA ALA A 507 -18.40 -2.20 2.92
C ALA A 507 -17.22 -2.65 2.06
N ALA A 508 -16.54 -1.69 1.40
CA ALA A 508 -15.33 -1.96 0.64
C ALA A 508 -14.48 -0.68 0.54
N TRP A 509 -13.17 -0.83 0.61
CA TRP A 509 -12.20 0.25 0.51
C TRP A 509 -11.67 0.43 -0.91
N GLY A 510 -11.25 1.65 -1.25
CA GLY A 510 -10.46 1.97 -2.43
C GLY A 510 -10.36 3.47 -2.64
N ASP A 511 -9.31 3.93 -3.32
CA ASP A 511 -9.09 5.35 -3.63
C ASP A 511 -9.96 5.76 -4.84
N VAL A 512 -11.22 6.11 -4.59
CA VAL A 512 -12.22 6.43 -5.63
C VAL A 512 -11.97 7.81 -6.26
N ASN A 513 -11.42 8.74 -5.49
CA ASN A 513 -11.19 10.10 -6.01
C ASN A 513 -9.76 10.28 -6.57
N GLY A 514 -8.83 9.36 -6.31
CA GLY A 514 -7.44 9.38 -6.78
C GLY A 514 -6.53 10.31 -5.98
N ASP A 515 -6.84 10.58 -4.70
CA ASP A 515 -6.03 11.44 -3.82
C ASP A 515 -5.02 10.68 -2.96
N GLY A 516 -5.03 9.35 -3.05
CA GLY A 516 -4.12 8.46 -2.34
C GLY A 516 -4.60 8.02 -0.95
N TYR A 517 -5.76 8.47 -0.48
CA TYR A 517 -6.43 7.98 0.71
C TYR A 517 -7.47 6.94 0.33
N ALA A 518 -7.67 5.91 1.15
CA ALA A 518 -8.77 5.00 0.91
C ALA A 518 -10.10 5.70 1.20
N ASP A 519 -11.03 5.58 0.26
CA ASP A 519 -12.44 5.96 0.40
C ASP A 519 -13.26 4.72 0.75
N LEU A 520 -14.38 4.93 1.43
CA LEU A 520 -15.22 3.86 1.93
C LEU A 520 -16.55 3.80 1.19
N ALA A 521 -16.78 2.74 0.42
CA ALA A 521 -18.08 2.40 -0.12
C ALA A 521 -18.90 1.61 0.91
N ILE A 522 -20.15 2.01 1.13
CA ILE A 522 -21.05 1.47 2.16
C ILE A 522 -22.41 1.12 1.53
N GLY A 523 -22.91 -0.08 1.79
CA GLY A 523 -24.21 -0.54 1.34
C GLY A 523 -25.32 -0.30 2.38
N ALA A 524 -26.46 0.20 1.91
CA ALA A 524 -27.72 0.31 2.64
C ALA A 524 -28.84 -0.37 1.81
N PRO A 525 -28.93 -1.70 1.80
CA PRO A 525 -29.81 -2.43 0.87
C PRO A 525 -31.30 -2.26 1.14
N GLY A 526 -31.67 -1.78 2.32
CA GLY A 526 -33.06 -1.52 2.67
C GLY A 526 -33.52 -0.09 2.44
N GLU A 527 -32.62 0.79 1.99
CA GLU A 527 -32.95 2.22 1.74
C GLU A 527 -34.13 2.36 0.79
N ASP A 528 -35.10 3.18 1.19
CA ASP A 528 -36.25 3.58 0.39
C ASP A 528 -35.91 4.83 -0.44
N ASP A 529 -36.56 5.01 -1.59
CA ASP A 529 -36.39 6.27 -2.32
C ASP A 529 -37.54 7.24 -2.06
N THR A 530 -37.30 8.51 -2.29
CA THR A 530 -38.30 9.58 -2.16
C THR A 530 -39.48 9.44 -3.13
N SER A 531 -39.41 8.50 -4.09
CA SER A 531 -40.45 8.21 -5.07
C SER A 531 -41.37 7.04 -4.62
N GLY A 532 -41.13 6.48 -3.44
CA GLY A 532 -41.95 5.42 -2.83
C GLY A 532 -41.56 4.01 -3.27
N HIS A 533 -40.36 3.77 -3.69
CA HIS A 533 -39.82 2.44 -3.99
C HIS A 533 -39.17 1.86 -2.75
N ALA A 534 -39.89 1.05 -2.00
CA ALA A 534 -39.39 0.40 -0.82
C ALA A 534 -38.25 -0.59 -1.13
N ASP A 535 -37.28 -0.66 -0.23
CA ASP A 535 -36.07 -1.52 -0.32
C ASP A 535 -35.36 -1.39 -1.68
N ARG A 536 -35.26 -0.18 -2.24
CA ARG A 536 -34.53 0.03 -3.48
C ARG A 536 -33.04 -0.21 -3.30
N GLY A 537 -32.56 0.18 -2.14
CA GLY A 537 -31.17 0.12 -1.75
C GLY A 537 -30.33 1.27 -2.28
N GLN A 538 -29.27 1.58 -1.57
CA GLN A 538 -28.36 2.67 -1.84
C GLN A 538 -26.91 2.23 -1.61
N VAL A 539 -25.97 2.84 -2.36
CA VAL A 539 -24.55 2.81 -2.11
C VAL A 539 -24.11 4.22 -1.74
N VAL A 540 -23.41 4.35 -0.62
CA VAL A 540 -22.80 5.58 -0.13
C VAL A 540 -21.29 5.45 -0.26
N VAL A 541 -20.60 6.45 -0.79
CA VAL A 541 -19.14 6.52 -0.85
C VAL A 541 -18.68 7.73 -0.04
N MET A 542 -17.84 7.51 0.97
CA MET A 542 -17.30 8.54 1.85
C MET A 542 -15.81 8.70 1.61
N TYR A 543 -15.35 9.93 1.38
CA TYR A 543 -13.95 10.20 1.07
C TYR A 543 -13.05 10.24 2.30
N GLY A 544 -11.91 9.55 2.23
CA GLY A 544 -10.81 9.66 3.19
C GLY A 544 -10.17 11.06 3.19
N PRO A 545 -9.35 11.43 4.19
CA PRO A 545 -9.25 10.78 5.49
C PRO A 545 -10.37 11.18 6.46
N ALA A 546 -11.20 12.17 6.11
CA ALA A 546 -12.17 12.74 7.04
C ALA A 546 -13.49 11.95 7.13
N LEU A 547 -13.86 11.19 6.11
CA LEU A 547 -15.12 10.44 5.98
C LEU A 547 -16.36 11.28 6.34
N ASN A 548 -16.35 12.56 5.96
CA ASN A 548 -17.41 13.53 6.24
C ASN A 548 -17.91 14.25 4.98
N THR A 549 -17.45 13.82 3.81
CA THR A 549 -17.92 14.24 2.49
C THR A 549 -17.97 13.02 1.58
N GLY A 550 -18.89 13.02 0.62
CA GLY A 550 -19.03 11.88 -0.28
C GLY A 550 -20.24 12.02 -1.18
N PHE A 551 -20.64 10.95 -1.79
CA PHE A 551 -21.83 10.89 -2.65
C PHE A 551 -22.58 9.57 -2.43
N SER A 552 -23.82 9.52 -2.90
CA SER A 552 -24.58 8.27 -2.96
C SER A 552 -25.21 8.05 -4.32
N TYR A 553 -25.56 6.80 -4.61
CA TYR A 553 -26.29 6.41 -5.81
C TYR A 553 -27.13 5.17 -5.57
N THR A 554 -28.09 4.94 -6.46
CA THR A 554 -28.97 3.79 -6.45
C THR A 554 -29.18 3.28 -7.89
N THR A 555 -29.96 2.21 -8.06
CA THR A 555 -30.29 1.71 -9.40
C THR A 555 -31.08 2.74 -10.21
N SER A 556 -30.87 2.75 -11.53
CA SER A 556 -31.66 3.54 -12.47
C SER A 556 -32.76 2.66 -13.09
N GLY A 557 -33.98 3.21 -13.27
CA GLY A 557 -35.09 2.55 -13.94
C GLY A 557 -36.21 2.06 -13.01
N SER A 558 -37.46 2.25 -13.42
CA SER A 558 -38.66 2.06 -12.59
C SER A 558 -39.12 0.60 -12.42
N VAL A 559 -38.66 -0.32 -13.28
CA VAL A 559 -39.22 -1.70 -13.31
C VAL A 559 -38.58 -2.63 -12.28
N THR A 560 -37.39 -2.27 -11.78
CA THR A 560 -36.63 -3.10 -10.83
C THR A 560 -36.37 -2.36 -9.52
N ALA A 561 -36.92 -1.18 -9.32
CA ALA A 561 -36.57 -0.29 -8.22
C ALA A 561 -37.03 -0.81 -6.84
N THR A 562 -38.29 -1.17 -6.70
CA THR A 562 -38.82 -1.74 -5.44
C THR A 562 -38.24 -3.10 -5.17
N GLY A 563 -37.64 -3.29 -3.98
CA GLY A 563 -37.01 -4.54 -3.56
C GLY A 563 -35.72 -4.88 -4.32
N ALA A 564 -35.11 -3.93 -5.01
CA ALA A 564 -33.83 -4.16 -5.71
C ALA A 564 -32.69 -4.48 -4.77
N ARG A 565 -32.68 -3.84 -3.59
CA ARG A 565 -31.70 -4.04 -2.51
C ARG A 565 -30.26 -3.86 -2.97
N LEU A 566 -29.97 -2.83 -3.79
CA LEU A 566 -28.61 -2.48 -4.20
C LEU A 566 -27.76 -2.17 -2.97
N GLY A 567 -26.50 -2.62 -2.96
CA GLY A 567 -25.62 -2.49 -1.79
C GLY A 567 -25.70 -3.70 -0.83
N SER A 568 -26.34 -4.82 -1.25
CA SER A 568 -26.26 -6.08 -0.50
C SER A 568 -24.86 -6.68 -0.50
N THR A 569 -24.03 -6.38 -1.50
CA THR A 569 -22.60 -6.63 -1.57
C THR A 569 -21.93 -5.56 -2.41
N LEU A 570 -20.65 -5.33 -2.13
CA LEU A 570 -19.80 -4.31 -2.79
C LEU A 570 -18.46 -4.92 -3.17
N ALA A 571 -17.85 -4.36 -4.22
CA ALA A 571 -16.45 -4.57 -4.56
C ALA A 571 -15.90 -3.27 -5.17
N VAL A 572 -14.67 -2.92 -4.85
CA VAL A 572 -14.03 -1.67 -5.29
C VAL A 572 -12.71 -2.00 -5.95
N GLY A 573 -12.41 -1.36 -7.08
CA GLY A 573 -11.17 -1.53 -7.82
C GLY A 573 -11.16 -0.69 -9.07
N ASP A 574 -10.01 -0.47 -9.67
CA ASP A 574 -9.89 0.27 -10.93
C ASP A 574 -10.26 -0.65 -12.13
N PHE A 575 -11.54 -0.65 -12.47
CA PHE A 575 -12.06 -1.52 -13.53
C PHE A 575 -11.73 -1.04 -14.94
N ASN A 576 -11.31 0.23 -15.08
CA ASN A 576 -11.07 0.86 -16.38
C ASN A 576 -9.62 1.27 -16.63
N GLY A 577 -8.73 1.16 -15.65
CA GLY A 577 -7.30 1.46 -15.76
C GLY A 577 -7.01 2.97 -15.77
N ASP A 578 -7.88 3.81 -15.16
CA ASP A 578 -7.69 5.27 -15.12
C ASP A 578 -6.93 5.75 -13.87
N GLY A 579 -6.53 4.84 -12.99
CA GLY A 579 -5.77 5.12 -11.78
C GLY A 579 -6.64 5.48 -10.58
N LYS A 580 -7.96 5.35 -10.68
CA LYS A 580 -8.93 5.61 -9.60
C LYS A 580 -9.78 4.37 -9.39
N ALA A 581 -10.16 4.12 -8.16
CA ALA A 581 -11.04 3.01 -7.88
C ALA A 581 -12.48 3.30 -8.31
N ASP A 582 -13.12 2.31 -8.90
CA ASP A 582 -14.52 2.29 -9.30
C ASP A 582 -15.32 1.42 -8.32
N VAL A 583 -16.63 1.54 -8.31
CA VAL A 583 -17.50 0.82 -7.36
C VAL A 583 -18.44 -0.13 -8.08
N PHE A 584 -18.35 -1.41 -7.75
CA PHE A 584 -19.32 -2.44 -8.10
C PHE A 584 -20.25 -2.69 -6.93
N ALA A 585 -21.55 -2.79 -7.19
CA ALA A 585 -22.57 -3.12 -6.22
C ALA A 585 -23.56 -4.12 -6.79
N ALA A 586 -24.08 -5.01 -5.95
CA ALA A 586 -25.17 -5.90 -6.35
C ALA A 586 -26.27 -5.97 -5.29
N GLY A 587 -27.46 -6.37 -5.71
CA GLY A 587 -28.65 -6.49 -4.88
C GLY A 587 -29.39 -7.79 -5.10
N THR A 588 -30.09 -8.27 -4.07
CA THR A 588 -30.81 -9.54 -4.08
C THR A 588 -32.12 -9.51 -4.86
N GLY A 589 -32.61 -8.36 -5.28
CA GLY A 589 -33.89 -8.19 -5.95
C GLY A 589 -34.10 -9.13 -7.12
N ARG A 590 -35.26 -9.08 -7.75
CA ARG A 590 -35.72 -10.02 -8.80
C ARG A 590 -34.65 -10.32 -9.85
N GLY A 591 -34.18 -11.56 -9.89
CA GLY A 591 -33.08 -12.00 -10.77
C GLY A 591 -31.68 -11.62 -10.33
N GLY A 592 -31.56 -10.95 -9.18
CA GLY A 592 -30.36 -10.23 -8.79
C GLY A 592 -30.09 -9.04 -9.72
N ASN A 593 -29.68 -7.93 -9.18
CA ASN A 593 -29.25 -6.79 -9.99
C ASN A 593 -27.80 -6.43 -9.65
N TRP A 594 -27.13 -5.76 -10.58
CA TRP A 594 -25.78 -5.25 -10.36
C TRP A 594 -25.60 -3.91 -11.06
N ASN A 595 -24.71 -3.11 -10.53
CA ASN A 595 -24.29 -1.83 -11.06
C ASN A 595 -22.79 -1.68 -10.88
N ALA A 596 -22.08 -1.32 -11.92
CA ALA A 596 -20.69 -0.87 -11.84
C ALA A 596 -20.65 0.62 -12.21
N ARG A 597 -20.15 1.45 -11.31
CA ARG A 597 -20.05 2.90 -11.45
C ARG A 597 -18.58 3.28 -11.52
N LEU A 598 -18.18 3.83 -12.66
CA LEU A 598 -16.85 4.39 -12.84
C LEU A 598 -16.76 5.78 -12.17
N THR A 599 -15.56 6.18 -11.78
CA THR A 599 -15.29 7.45 -11.10
C THR A 599 -15.84 8.65 -11.87
N GLY A 600 -15.76 8.67 -13.18
CA GLY A 600 -16.35 9.70 -14.04
C GLY A 600 -17.90 9.74 -14.06
N GLY A 601 -18.57 8.85 -13.29
CA GLY A 601 -20.02 8.76 -13.19
C GLY A 601 -20.69 7.87 -14.26
N ALA A 602 -19.94 7.32 -15.20
CA ALA A 602 -20.46 6.33 -16.15
C ALA A 602 -20.85 5.05 -15.40
N THR A 603 -21.98 4.46 -15.81
CA THR A 603 -22.50 3.25 -15.17
C THR A 603 -22.81 2.16 -16.18
N THR A 604 -22.48 0.91 -15.83
CA THR A 604 -23.00 -0.28 -16.48
C THR A 604 -23.82 -1.08 -15.48
N SER A 605 -24.90 -1.69 -15.92
CA SER A 605 -25.80 -2.43 -15.02
C SER A 605 -26.51 -3.57 -15.71
N GLY A 606 -27.09 -4.48 -14.94
CA GLY A 606 -27.83 -5.61 -15.48
C GLY A 606 -28.39 -6.51 -14.40
N THR A 607 -28.78 -7.72 -14.80
CA THR A 607 -29.25 -8.79 -13.89
C THR A 607 -28.29 -9.97 -13.89
N LEU A 608 -28.22 -10.67 -12.75
CA LEU A 608 -27.37 -11.87 -12.61
C LEU A 608 -27.97 -13.05 -13.39
N THR A 609 -29.29 -13.19 -13.33
CA THR A 609 -30.04 -14.26 -14.00
C THR A 609 -31.32 -13.73 -14.62
N THR A 610 -31.88 -14.45 -15.60
CA THR A 610 -33.20 -14.20 -16.20
C THR A 610 -34.36 -14.70 -15.36
N ALA A 611 -34.09 -15.45 -14.28
CA ALA A 611 -35.12 -15.93 -13.36
C ALA A 611 -35.82 -14.77 -12.64
N THR A 612 -37.08 -14.94 -12.30
CA THR A 612 -37.89 -13.84 -11.76
C THR A 612 -37.95 -13.76 -10.23
N GLY A 613 -37.36 -14.73 -9.51
CA GLY A 613 -37.24 -14.72 -8.04
C GLY A 613 -36.04 -13.90 -7.54
N ALA A 614 -36.01 -13.61 -6.24
CA ALA A 614 -34.84 -13.05 -5.59
C ALA A 614 -33.69 -14.06 -5.53
N VAL A 615 -32.47 -13.59 -5.61
CA VAL A 615 -31.25 -14.35 -5.31
C VAL A 615 -30.86 -14.14 -3.85
N ALA A 616 -29.89 -14.90 -3.34
CA ALA A 616 -29.48 -14.78 -1.94
C ALA A 616 -27.96 -14.99 -1.81
N TYR A 617 -27.42 -14.65 -0.64
CA TYR A 617 -26.01 -14.82 -0.28
C TYR A 617 -25.06 -14.25 -1.32
N LEU A 618 -25.29 -12.95 -1.64
CA LEU A 618 -24.38 -12.22 -2.50
C LEU A 618 -23.11 -11.89 -1.71
N ASP A 619 -21.98 -12.18 -2.33
CA ASP A 619 -20.68 -11.79 -1.84
C ASP A 619 -19.74 -11.57 -3.02
N ALA A 620 -18.89 -10.53 -2.99
CA ALA A 620 -18.09 -10.12 -4.13
C ALA A 620 -16.63 -9.86 -3.72
N ALA A 621 -15.72 -10.28 -4.56
CA ALA A 621 -14.28 -10.04 -4.40
C ALA A 621 -13.68 -9.42 -5.66
N THR A 622 -12.74 -8.51 -5.45
CA THR A 622 -11.96 -7.86 -6.51
C THR A 622 -10.60 -8.54 -6.67
N GLY A 623 -10.11 -8.68 -7.89
CA GLY A 623 -8.78 -9.19 -8.19
C GLY A 623 -8.47 -9.08 -9.68
N ASP A 624 -7.22 -9.26 -10.08
CA ASP A 624 -6.81 -9.36 -11.48
C ASP A 624 -6.67 -10.85 -11.87
N PHE A 625 -7.82 -11.48 -12.19
CA PHE A 625 -7.90 -12.93 -12.40
C PHE A 625 -7.26 -13.40 -13.70
N ASN A 626 -7.09 -12.49 -14.66
CA ASN A 626 -6.50 -12.80 -15.98
C ASN A 626 -5.14 -12.14 -16.20
N ARG A 627 -4.67 -11.37 -15.23
CA ARG A 627 -3.39 -10.66 -15.23
C ARG A 627 -3.25 -9.72 -16.43
N ASP A 628 -4.31 -8.96 -16.72
CA ASP A 628 -4.28 -7.92 -17.74
C ASP A 628 -4.13 -6.49 -17.15
N GLY A 629 -4.09 -6.40 -15.80
CA GLY A 629 -3.88 -5.16 -15.03
C GLY A 629 -5.16 -4.39 -14.76
N TYR A 630 -6.31 -4.75 -15.32
CA TYR A 630 -7.61 -4.21 -14.93
C TYR A 630 -8.17 -5.01 -13.77
N ALA A 631 -8.78 -4.33 -12.81
CA ALA A 631 -9.48 -5.04 -11.75
C ALA A 631 -10.72 -5.76 -12.30
N ASP A 632 -10.85 -7.05 -11.99
CA ASP A 632 -12.01 -7.90 -12.25
C ASP A 632 -12.87 -8.02 -10.99
N VAL A 633 -14.12 -8.51 -11.11
CA VAL A 633 -14.96 -8.86 -9.98
C VAL A 633 -15.47 -10.31 -10.12
N ALA A 634 -15.33 -11.09 -9.05
CA ALA A 634 -15.99 -12.38 -8.88
C ALA A 634 -17.15 -12.22 -7.90
N LEU A 635 -18.36 -12.49 -8.35
CA LEU A 635 -19.58 -12.39 -7.54
C LEU A 635 -20.17 -13.78 -7.28
N ASN A 636 -20.21 -14.19 -6.02
CA ASN A 636 -20.94 -15.35 -5.55
C ASN A 636 -22.41 -15.03 -5.30
N TYR A 637 -23.33 -15.93 -5.62
CA TYR A 637 -24.73 -15.83 -5.24
C TYR A 637 -25.41 -17.21 -5.26
N ARG A 638 -26.48 -17.38 -4.51
CA ARG A 638 -27.38 -18.53 -4.61
C ARG A 638 -28.52 -18.17 -5.54
N ASP A 639 -28.74 -18.99 -6.58
CA ASP A 639 -29.80 -18.78 -7.55
C ASP A 639 -31.20 -19.18 -6.98
N THR A 640 -32.25 -18.88 -7.72
CA THR A 640 -33.64 -19.20 -7.35
C THR A 640 -33.95 -20.69 -7.29
N GLY A 641 -33.09 -21.54 -7.81
CA GLY A 641 -33.12 -23.00 -7.70
C GLY A 641 -32.38 -23.55 -6.47
N GLY A 642 -31.82 -22.67 -5.64
CA GLY A 642 -31.10 -23.06 -4.44
C GLY A 642 -29.64 -23.48 -4.68
N ILE A 643 -29.07 -23.18 -5.86
CA ILE A 643 -27.72 -23.59 -6.22
C ILE A 643 -26.79 -22.37 -6.19
N GLY A 644 -25.62 -22.55 -5.55
CA GLY A 644 -24.56 -21.56 -5.54
C GLY A 644 -23.94 -21.37 -6.93
N ARG A 645 -23.71 -20.12 -7.31
CA ARG A 645 -23.13 -19.69 -8.58
C ARG A 645 -22.02 -18.66 -8.33
N VAL A 646 -21.04 -18.64 -9.22
CA VAL A 646 -20.08 -17.55 -9.29
C VAL A 646 -20.10 -16.94 -10.69
N VAL A 647 -20.25 -15.62 -10.77
CA VAL A 647 -20.17 -14.84 -12.02
C VAL A 647 -18.87 -14.06 -12.03
N ARG A 648 -18.14 -14.13 -13.14
CA ARG A 648 -17.02 -13.24 -13.39
C ARG A 648 -17.48 -12.00 -14.17
N PHE A 649 -17.03 -10.84 -13.74
CA PHE A 649 -17.04 -9.59 -14.48
C PHE A 649 -15.60 -9.26 -14.82
N ALA A 650 -15.33 -9.02 -16.10
CA ALA A 650 -13.99 -8.69 -16.57
C ALA A 650 -13.81 -7.19 -16.70
N GLY A 651 -12.72 -6.67 -16.13
CA GLY A 651 -12.26 -5.31 -16.33
C GLY A 651 -11.74 -5.08 -17.75
N SER A 652 -11.75 -3.84 -18.20
CA SER A 652 -11.20 -3.42 -19.49
C SER A 652 -11.12 -1.90 -19.55
N ALA A 653 -10.44 -1.30 -20.52
CA ALA A 653 -10.38 0.15 -20.72
C ALA A 653 -11.75 0.86 -20.79
N THR A 654 -12.85 0.14 -20.85
CA THR A 654 -14.22 0.68 -20.86
C THR A 654 -15.02 0.34 -19.59
N GLY A 655 -14.36 -0.25 -18.59
CA GLY A 655 -14.96 -0.72 -17.34
C GLY A 655 -15.37 -2.19 -17.38
N LEU A 656 -16.21 -2.59 -16.42
CA LEU A 656 -16.61 -3.98 -16.20
C LEU A 656 -17.59 -4.49 -17.25
N THR A 657 -17.35 -5.73 -17.71
CA THR A 657 -18.24 -6.50 -18.58
C THR A 657 -18.54 -7.86 -17.94
N LYS A 658 -19.83 -8.23 -17.86
CA LYS A 658 -20.25 -9.56 -17.36
C LYS A 658 -19.74 -10.67 -18.29
N ALA A 659 -18.70 -11.38 -17.89
CA ALA A 659 -18.09 -12.46 -18.67
C ALA A 659 -18.87 -13.78 -18.61
N GLY A 660 -19.61 -14.01 -17.53
CA GLY A 660 -20.50 -15.18 -17.39
C GLY A 660 -20.32 -15.96 -16.10
N VAL A 661 -21.13 -17.01 -15.94
CA VAL A 661 -21.06 -17.94 -14.79
C VAL A 661 -19.96 -18.95 -15.05
N ILE A 662 -19.07 -19.14 -14.05
CA ILE A 662 -18.02 -20.17 -14.13
C ILE A 662 -18.61 -21.57 -13.90
N SER A 663 -17.86 -22.60 -14.28
CA SER A 663 -18.30 -24.00 -14.17
C SER A 663 -18.31 -24.53 -12.72
N VAL A 664 -17.59 -23.88 -11.81
CA VAL A 664 -17.52 -24.25 -10.39
C VAL A 664 -18.77 -23.71 -9.67
N LYS A 665 -19.34 -24.52 -8.80
CA LYS A 665 -20.47 -24.07 -7.99
C LYS A 665 -20.00 -23.08 -6.91
N GLY A 666 -20.78 -22.05 -6.69
CA GLY A 666 -20.59 -21.10 -5.61
C GLY A 666 -21.01 -21.67 -4.23
N GLY A 667 -21.00 -20.79 -3.26
CA GLY A 667 -21.37 -21.07 -1.88
C GLY A 667 -22.05 -19.85 -1.25
N ARG A 668 -21.51 -19.35 -0.13
CA ARG A 668 -22.06 -18.18 0.58
C ARG A 668 -21.05 -17.04 0.76
N ALA A 669 -19.76 -17.31 0.63
CA ALA A 669 -18.70 -16.34 0.75
C ALA A 669 -17.67 -16.52 -0.37
N ILE A 670 -16.94 -15.46 -0.71
CA ILE A 670 -15.87 -15.47 -1.70
C ILE A 670 -14.80 -14.42 -1.33
N ALA A 671 -13.53 -14.79 -1.50
CA ALA A 671 -12.39 -13.88 -1.36
C ALA A 671 -11.40 -14.09 -2.51
N ALA A 672 -10.52 -13.14 -2.75
CA ALA A 672 -9.54 -13.18 -3.85
C ALA A 672 -8.11 -12.90 -3.36
N GLY A 673 -7.14 -13.48 -4.05
CA GLY A 673 -5.70 -13.27 -3.85
C GLY A 673 -4.86 -14.33 -4.53
N ASP A 674 -3.55 -14.08 -4.68
CA ASP A 674 -2.60 -14.98 -5.35
C ASP A 674 -2.16 -16.13 -4.42
N VAL A 675 -3.03 -17.12 -4.23
CA VAL A 675 -2.84 -18.26 -3.32
C VAL A 675 -1.68 -19.16 -3.78
N ASN A 676 -1.46 -19.26 -5.09
CA ASN A 676 -0.43 -20.14 -5.64
C ASN A 676 0.85 -19.41 -6.09
N GLY A 677 0.95 -18.10 -5.92
CA GLY A 677 2.15 -17.31 -6.17
C GLY A 677 2.50 -17.16 -7.66
N ASN A 678 1.54 -17.41 -8.58
CA ASN A 678 1.78 -17.37 -10.01
C ASN A 678 1.57 -16.00 -10.67
N GLY A 679 1.01 -15.05 -9.91
CA GLY A 679 0.75 -13.67 -10.31
C GLY A 679 -0.66 -13.42 -10.86
N TYR A 680 -1.48 -14.42 -11.01
CA TYR A 680 -2.93 -14.30 -11.22
C TYR A 680 -3.61 -14.32 -9.86
N ASP A 681 -4.63 -13.50 -9.66
CA ASP A 681 -5.46 -13.65 -8.47
C ASP A 681 -6.34 -14.89 -8.62
N ASP A 682 -6.38 -15.69 -7.57
CA ASP A 682 -7.23 -16.86 -7.42
C ASP A 682 -8.48 -16.45 -6.63
N ILE A 683 -9.55 -17.25 -6.67
CA ILE A 683 -10.67 -17.08 -5.74
C ILE A 683 -10.75 -18.26 -4.77
N VAL A 684 -11.13 -17.95 -3.53
CA VAL A 684 -11.51 -18.95 -2.51
C VAL A 684 -13.00 -18.82 -2.25
N ILE A 685 -13.73 -19.88 -2.50
CA ILE A 685 -15.20 -19.95 -2.35
C ILE A 685 -15.51 -20.70 -1.07
N GLY A 686 -16.24 -20.07 -0.14
CA GLY A 686 -16.80 -20.70 1.04
C GLY A 686 -18.11 -21.42 0.72
N GLN A 687 -18.14 -22.73 0.93
CA GLN A 687 -19.24 -23.62 0.55
C GLN A 687 -19.81 -24.35 1.79
N PRO A 688 -20.43 -23.63 2.74
CA PRO A 688 -20.85 -24.19 4.03
C PRO A 688 -22.04 -25.16 3.94
N VAL A 689 -22.77 -25.16 2.81
CA VAL A 689 -23.99 -25.93 2.67
C VAL A 689 -23.94 -26.89 1.47
N ALA A 690 -23.88 -28.17 1.74
CA ALA A 690 -23.76 -29.24 0.74
C ALA A 690 -24.85 -29.23 -0.34
N SER A 691 -26.08 -28.90 -0.01
CA SER A 691 -27.20 -28.86 -0.96
C SER A 691 -27.08 -27.74 -2.00
N GLU A 692 -26.36 -26.66 -1.67
CA GLU A 692 -26.12 -25.51 -2.53
C GLU A 692 -24.90 -25.73 -3.44
N SER A 693 -23.85 -26.30 -2.89
CA SER A 693 -22.54 -26.47 -3.58
C SER A 693 -22.29 -27.87 -4.14
N GLY A 694 -22.88 -28.89 -3.55
CA GLY A 694 -22.56 -30.28 -3.79
C GLY A 694 -21.31 -30.78 -3.06
N GLY A 695 -20.84 -29.99 -2.06
CA GLY A 695 -19.72 -30.30 -1.18
C GLY A 695 -20.12 -31.24 0.00
N LEU A 696 -19.31 -31.20 1.07
CA LEU A 696 -19.50 -32.01 2.27
C LEU A 696 -20.56 -31.39 3.22
N SER A 697 -21.09 -32.21 4.12
CA SER A 697 -22.18 -31.81 5.00
C SER A 697 -21.78 -30.76 6.03
N GLY A 698 -20.55 -30.76 6.53
CA GLY A 698 -20.00 -29.75 7.44
C GLY A 698 -19.46 -28.50 6.72
N GLY A 699 -19.41 -28.55 5.40
CA GLY A 699 -18.89 -27.46 4.57
C GLY A 699 -17.46 -27.68 4.10
N GLN A 700 -16.99 -26.74 3.26
CA GLN A 700 -15.65 -26.73 2.67
C GLN A 700 -15.30 -25.36 2.11
N ILE A 701 -14.01 -25.14 1.83
CA ILE A 701 -13.55 -24.04 0.97
C ILE A 701 -12.93 -24.62 -0.30
N THR A 702 -13.15 -23.95 -1.43
CA THR A 702 -12.58 -24.35 -2.73
C THR A 702 -11.84 -23.19 -3.36
N MET A 703 -10.53 -23.35 -3.58
CA MET A 703 -9.70 -22.44 -4.34
C MET A 703 -9.81 -22.76 -5.83
N VAL A 704 -10.09 -21.73 -6.65
CA VAL A 704 -10.16 -21.81 -8.11
C VAL A 704 -9.10 -20.90 -8.70
N PRO A 705 -8.09 -21.45 -9.41
CA PRO A 705 -6.99 -20.65 -9.93
C PRO A 705 -7.41 -19.64 -11.00
N GLY A 706 -6.82 -18.45 -10.92
CA GLY A 706 -6.79 -17.48 -12.01
C GLY A 706 -5.96 -17.98 -13.20
N ALA A 707 -6.28 -17.49 -14.38
CA ALA A 707 -5.59 -17.84 -15.62
C ALA A 707 -5.79 -16.75 -16.67
N SER A 708 -4.97 -16.71 -17.73
CA SER A 708 -5.05 -15.72 -18.81
C SER A 708 -6.43 -15.61 -19.49
N THR A 709 -7.32 -16.59 -19.28
CA THR A 709 -8.71 -16.56 -19.77
C THR A 709 -9.73 -16.23 -18.66
N GLY A 710 -9.29 -15.86 -17.48
CA GLY A 710 -10.05 -15.70 -16.25
C GLY A 710 -9.77 -16.84 -15.29
N PHE A 711 -10.68 -17.78 -15.09
CA PHE A 711 -10.50 -18.91 -14.18
C PHE A 711 -10.24 -20.23 -14.89
N THR A 712 -9.53 -21.15 -14.21
CA THR A 712 -9.31 -22.53 -14.67
C THR A 712 -9.70 -23.53 -13.58
N THR A 713 -10.14 -24.72 -13.98
CA THR A 713 -10.36 -25.84 -13.04
C THR A 713 -9.11 -26.69 -12.84
N THR A 714 -8.05 -26.47 -13.63
CA THR A 714 -6.76 -27.16 -13.45
C THR A 714 -6.03 -26.57 -12.26
N GLY A 715 -5.68 -27.38 -11.28
CA GLY A 715 -5.01 -26.94 -10.06
C GLY A 715 -5.94 -26.46 -8.96
N MET A 716 -7.27 -26.65 -9.09
CA MET A 716 -8.22 -26.42 -7.99
C MET A 716 -7.85 -27.27 -6.77
N THR A 717 -7.99 -26.67 -5.59
CA THR A 717 -7.84 -27.38 -4.32
C THR A 717 -9.05 -27.16 -3.43
N THR A 718 -9.39 -28.17 -2.61
CA THR A 718 -10.51 -28.11 -1.67
C THR A 718 -10.01 -28.51 -0.29
N ILE A 719 -10.36 -27.74 0.72
CA ILE A 719 -10.06 -27.99 2.12
C ILE A 719 -11.37 -28.14 2.90
N HIS A 720 -11.43 -29.13 3.75
CA HIS A 720 -12.51 -29.40 4.70
C HIS A 720 -11.92 -30.02 5.97
N GLN A 721 -12.69 -30.16 7.05
CA GLN A 721 -12.17 -30.62 8.34
C GLN A 721 -11.65 -32.07 8.31
N ASP A 722 -12.09 -32.93 7.36
CA ASP A 722 -11.50 -34.26 7.13
C ASP A 722 -10.29 -34.27 6.19
N THR A 723 -9.83 -33.07 5.71
CA THR A 723 -8.60 -33.00 4.90
C THR A 723 -7.40 -33.39 5.75
N ALA A 724 -6.47 -34.17 5.20
CA ALA A 724 -5.29 -34.61 5.91
C ALA A 724 -4.51 -33.42 6.51
N ASN A 725 -4.17 -33.54 7.80
CA ASN A 725 -3.49 -32.52 8.64
C ASN A 725 -4.35 -31.29 9.01
N VAL A 726 -5.61 -31.28 8.71
CA VAL A 726 -6.58 -30.30 9.25
C VAL A 726 -7.11 -30.79 10.58
N ALA A 727 -7.19 -29.91 11.56
CA ALA A 727 -7.75 -30.23 12.87
C ALA A 727 -9.29 -30.11 12.85
N GLY A 728 -9.98 -30.96 13.54
CA GLY A 728 -11.45 -31.05 13.62
C GLY A 728 -11.98 -32.31 12.98
N GLY A 729 -13.27 -32.41 12.81
CA GLY A 729 -13.99 -33.44 12.09
C GLY A 729 -15.16 -32.82 11.35
N ASN A 730 -15.45 -33.26 10.12
CA ASN A 730 -16.52 -32.69 9.32
C ASN A 730 -17.90 -33.16 9.79
N GLU A 731 -18.58 -32.33 10.54
CA GLU A 731 -19.90 -32.60 11.11
C GLU A 731 -21.02 -31.79 10.41
N SER A 732 -22.24 -32.29 10.44
CA SER A 732 -23.33 -31.57 9.79
C SER A 732 -23.75 -30.38 10.67
N GLY A 733 -23.67 -29.20 10.15
CA GLY A 733 -24.02 -27.98 10.87
C GLY A 733 -22.86 -27.08 11.21
N ASP A 734 -21.60 -27.54 11.06
CA ASP A 734 -20.40 -26.76 11.35
C ASP A 734 -20.27 -25.49 10.48
N LEU A 735 -20.81 -25.54 9.26
CA LEU A 735 -20.85 -24.45 8.32
C LEU A 735 -19.44 -23.96 7.91
N PHE A 736 -18.47 -24.86 7.79
CA PHE A 736 -17.11 -24.50 7.36
C PHE A 736 -17.12 -23.75 6.03
N GLY A 737 -16.56 -22.56 6.01
CA GLY A 737 -16.57 -21.62 4.89
C GLY A 737 -17.82 -20.71 4.87
N ALA A 738 -18.48 -20.51 6.03
CA ALA A 738 -19.56 -19.52 6.14
C ALA A 738 -19.05 -18.09 5.86
N SER A 739 -17.81 -17.80 6.23
CA SER A 739 -17.03 -16.61 5.87
C SER A 739 -15.65 -17.04 5.36
N VAL A 740 -15.04 -16.25 4.46
CA VAL A 740 -13.68 -16.48 3.96
C VAL A 740 -12.95 -15.17 3.77
N SER A 741 -11.64 -15.18 4.00
CA SER A 741 -10.73 -14.10 3.67
C SER A 741 -9.40 -14.66 3.17
N VAL A 742 -8.64 -13.88 2.38
CA VAL A 742 -7.39 -14.31 1.77
C VAL A 742 -6.31 -13.25 2.02
N GLY A 743 -5.16 -13.67 2.56
CA GLY A 743 -4.02 -12.78 2.85
C GLY A 743 -2.78 -13.57 3.25
N ASP A 744 -1.59 -13.01 3.08
CA ASP A 744 -0.31 -13.65 3.42
C ASP A 744 0.03 -13.38 4.90
N TYR A 745 -0.43 -14.25 5.84
CA TYR A 745 -0.18 -14.06 7.28
C TYR A 745 1.27 -14.35 7.69
N ASN A 746 1.99 -15.12 6.90
CA ASN A 746 3.33 -15.59 7.25
C ASN A 746 4.46 -14.94 6.43
N ALA A 747 4.12 -14.05 5.50
CA ALA A 747 5.01 -13.37 4.56
C ALA A 747 5.87 -14.34 3.73
N ASP A 748 5.29 -15.46 3.28
CA ASP A 748 5.99 -16.42 2.45
C ASP A 748 5.76 -16.20 0.94
N GLY A 749 4.92 -15.23 0.59
CA GLY A 749 4.62 -14.81 -0.79
C GLY A 749 3.53 -15.64 -1.45
N PHE A 750 2.79 -16.44 -0.68
CA PHE A 750 1.56 -17.12 -1.06
C PHE A 750 0.43 -16.59 -0.19
N ALA A 751 -0.69 -16.23 -0.78
CA ALA A 751 -1.82 -15.84 0.04
C ALA A 751 -2.44 -17.08 0.70
N ASP A 752 -2.71 -16.97 2.01
CA ASP A 752 -3.35 -18.00 2.83
C ASP A 752 -4.86 -17.78 2.88
N ALA A 753 -5.65 -18.79 3.22
CA ALA A 753 -7.10 -18.70 3.32
C ALA A 753 -7.56 -18.91 4.76
N LEU A 754 -8.28 -17.93 5.30
CA LEU A 754 -8.98 -18.00 6.59
C LEU A 754 -10.44 -18.26 6.35
N ALA A 755 -11.00 -19.26 7.03
CA ALA A 755 -12.39 -19.65 6.89
C ALA A 755 -13.07 -19.78 8.26
N GLY A 756 -14.27 -19.23 8.39
CA GLY A 756 -15.09 -19.38 9.58
C GLY A 756 -15.85 -20.69 9.60
N VAL A 757 -16.04 -21.24 10.81
CA VAL A 757 -16.77 -22.46 11.12
C VAL A 757 -17.75 -22.16 12.29
N PRO A 758 -18.72 -21.23 12.09
CA PRO A 758 -19.53 -20.69 13.21
C PRO A 758 -20.47 -21.73 13.86
N GLY A 759 -20.71 -22.84 13.20
CA GLY A 759 -21.55 -23.92 13.74
C GLY A 759 -20.80 -25.00 14.52
N GLU A 760 -19.47 -24.87 14.67
CA GLU A 760 -18.67 -25.87 15.41
C GLU A 760 -19.07 -25.93 16.89
N ASP A 761 -19.19 -27.17 17.41
CA ASP A 761 -19.55 -27.46 18.79
C ASP A 761 -18.29 -27.73 19.65
N PHE A 762 -18.26 -27.27 20.89
CA PHE A 762 -17.16 -27.51 21.82
C PHE A 762 -17.59 -28.15 23.13
N PRO A 763 -16.97 -29.25 23.55
CA PRO A 763 -17.19 -29.81 24.89
C PRO A 763 -16.43 -29.00 25.94
N ARG A 764 -17.12 -28.28 26.81
CA ARG A 764 -16.52 -27.50 27.89
C ARG A 764 -17.12 -27.89 29.25
N GLY A 765 -16.26 -28.31 30.19
CA GLY A 765 -16.73 -28.71 31.51
C GLY A 765 -17.71 -29.90 31.53
N GLY A 766 -17.77 -30.72 30.46
CA GLY A 766 -18.71 -31.82 30.29
C GLY A 766 -20.07 -31.39 29.69
N VAL A 767 -20.23 -30.13 29.27
CA VAL A 767 -21.38 -29.58 28.57
C VAL A 767 -20.96 -29.23 27.13
N ASN A 768 -21.79 -29.62 26.17
CA ASN A 768 -21.59 -29.20 24.78
C ASN A 768 -21.98 -27.73 24.60
N GLN A 769 -21.07 -26.91 24.10
CA GLN A 769 -21.33 -25.54 23.69
C GLN A 769 -21.66 -25.55 22.20
N SER A 770 -22.95 -25.64 21.90
CA SER A 770 -23.40 -25.74 20.50
C SER A 770 -23.27 -24.43 19.76
N ASN A 771 -22.74 -24.49 18.52
CA ASN A 771 -22.48 -23.31 17.68
C ASN A 771 -21.61 -22.27 18.39
N ALA A 772 -20.64 -22.70 19.20
CA ALA A 772 -19.65 -21.77 19.77
C ALA A 772 -18.73 -21.22 18.67
N GLY A 773 -18.39 -22.05 17.69
CA GLY A 773 -17.67 -21.69 16.48
C GLY A 773 -16.16 -21.63 16.61
N ASP A 774 -15.49 -21.75 15.49
CA ASP A 774 -14.05 -21.54 15.33
C ASP A 774 -13.67 -21.00 13.95
N VAL A 775 -12.38 -20.86 13.69
CA VAL A 775 -11.84 -20.54 12.38
C VAL A 775 -10.69 -21.47 12.01
N LEU A 776 -10.52 -21.70 10.73
CA LEU A 776 -9.43 -22.47 10.17
C LEU A 776 -8.64 -21.63 9.17
N LEU A 777 -7.33 -21.54 9.39
CA LEU A 777 -6.37 -20.92 8.49
C LEU A 777 -5.62 -21.99 7.70
N ALA A 778 -5.87 -22.09 6.39
CA ALA A 778 -5.22 -23.02 5.47
C ALA A 778 -4.12 -22.31 4.68
N LYS A 779 -2.96 -22.94 4.50
CA LYS A 779 -1.82 -22.32 3.83
C LYS A 779 -1.91 -22.38 2.32
N GLY A 780 -1.53 -21.26 1.69
CA GLY A 780 -1.23 -21.19 0.27
C GLY A 780 0.13 -21.83 -0.05
N THR A 781 0.25 -22.40 -1.23
CA THR A 781 1.51 -22.99 -1.75
C THR A 781 1.50 -22.90 -3.27
N ALA A 782 2.64 -23.13 -3.93
CA ALA A 782 2.73 -23.17 -5.39
C ALA A 782 1.76 -24.15 -6.08
N THR A 783 1.08 -25.00 -5.33
CA THR A 783 0.08 -25.97 -5.85
C THR A 783 -1.35 -25.69 -5.37
N GLY A 784 -1.58 -24.55 -4.73
CA GLY A 784 -2.85 -24.15 -4.13
C GLY A 784 -2.91 -24.37 -2.61
N LEU A 785 -4.10 -24.41 -2.04
CA LEU A 785 -4.31 -24.58 -0.61
C LEU A 785 -3.89 -25.98 -0.13
N THR A 786 -3.35 -26.04 1.09
CA THR A 786 -2.97 -27.30 1.76
C THR A 786 -3.44 -27.34 3.20
N GLY A 787 -3.84 -28.55 3.71
CA GLY A 787 -4.08 -28.78 5.12
C GLY A 787 -2.80 -28.89 5.96
N THR A 788 -1.61 -29.05 5.30
CA THR A 788 -0.36 -29.18 6.03
C THR A 788 0.04 -27.84 6.64
N GLY A 789 0.13 -27.82 7.98
CA GLY A 789 0.42 -26.60 8.73
C GLY A 789 -0.76 -25.66 8.87
N SER A 790 -2.00 -26.12 8.61
CA SER A 790 -3.21 -25.37 8.94
C SER A 790 -3.29 -25.09 10.44
N ILE A 791 -3.95 -23.99 10.78
CA ILE A 791 -4.11 -23.52 12.16
C ILE A 791 -5.61 -23.39 12.46
N ARG A 792 -6.05 -23.97 13.57
CA ARG A 792 -7.40 -23.82 14.11
C ARG A 792 -7.36 -22.87 15.31
N VAL A 793 -8.29 -21.91 15.36
CA VAL A 793 -8.40 -20.94 16.46
C VAL A 793 -9.85 -20.87 16.93
N SER A 794 -10.06 -20.95 18.25
CA SER A 794 -11.32 -20.72 18.94
C SER A 794 -11.09 -19.83 20.16
N GLN A 795 -12.17 -19.40 20.82
CA GLN A 795 -12.04 -18.66 22.10
C GLN A 795 -11.45 -19.51 23.23
N ASP A 796 -11.48 -20.84 23.14
CA ASP A 796 -10.78 -21.76 24.10
C ASP A 796 -9.32 -22.03 23.72
N THR A 797 -8.79 -21.44 22.64
CA THR A 797 -7.37 -21.56 22.27
C THR A 797 -6.47 -20.89 23.32
N THR A 798 -5.48 -21.62 23.84
CA THR A 798 -4.60 -21.13 24.90
C THR A 798 -3.94 -19.81 24.53
N GLY A 799 -4.17 -18.75 25.32
CA GLY A 799 -3.66 -17.39 25.10
C GLY A 799 -4.64 -16.47 24.39
N VAL A 800 -5.68 -16.98 23.76
CA VAL A 800 -6.78 -16.18 23.21
C VAL A 800 -7.71 -15.75 24.36
N PRO A 801 -8.11 -14.49 24.44
CA PRO A 801 -9.06 -14.03 25.46
C PRO A 801 -10.49 -14.46 25.11
N GLY A 802 -11.37 -14.54 26.12
CA GLY A 802 -12.74 -15.03 25.98
C GLY A 802 -12.92 -16.47 26.42
N SER A 803 -14.00 -17.07 26.04
CA SER A 803 -14.32 -18.49 26.25
C SER A 803 -15.48 -18.91 25.34
N ALA A 804 -15.36 -20.07 24.72
CA ALA A 804 -16.38 -20.60 23.85
C ALA A 804 -17.69 -20.88 24.62
N GLU A 805 -18.80 -20.26 24.19
CA GLU A 805 -20.15 -20.38 24.77
C GLU A 805 -21.16 -20.75 23.71
N THR A 806 -22.31 -21.26 24.17
CA THR A 806 -23.37 -21.70 23.23
C THR A 806 -23.91 -20.52 22.46
N GLY A 807 -23.78 -20.56 21.13
CA GLY A 807 -24.35 -19.58 20.21
C GLY A 807 -23.50 -18.34 19.96
N ASP A 808 -22.23 -18.33 20.37
CA ASP A 808 -21.30 -17.21 20.09
C ASP A 808 -21.06 -17.00 18.59
N LEU A 809 -21.14 -18.07 17.80
CA LEU A 809 -20.91 -18.05 16.36
C LEU A 809 -19.53 -17.47 15.99
N PHE A 810 -18.49 -17.84 16.75
CA PHE A 810 -17.13 -17.39 16.44
C PHE A 810 -16.71 -17.82 15.02
N GLY A 811 -16.20 -16.88 14.22
CA GLY A 811 -15.97 -17.06 12.79
C GLY A 811 -17.19 -16.70 11.92
N SER A 812 -18.21 -15.99 12.47
CA SER A 812 -19.33 -15.45 11.69
C SER A 812 -18.87 -14.51 10.57
N ALA A 813 -17.84 -13.71 10.80
CA ALA A 813 -17.07 -12.99 9.78
C ALA A 813 -15.57 -13.10 10.08
N VAL A 814 -14.75 -13.08 9.04
CA VAL A 814 -13.28 -13.13 9.15
C VAL A 814 -12.61 -12.15 8.20
N SER A 815 -11.46 -11.62 8.61
CA SER A 815 -10.62 -10.78 7.77
C SER A 815 -9.13 -11.14 7.96
N LEU A 816 -8.37 -11.10 6.86
CA LEU A 816 -6.90 -11.18 6.81
C LEU A 816 -6.37 -9.88 6.22
N THR A 817 -5.88 -8.97 7.07
CA THR A 817 -5.43 -7.62 6.70
C THR A 817 -4.30 -7.17 7.61
N ASP A 818 -3.31 -6.43 7.09
CA ASP A 818 -2.13 -5.96 7.84
C ASP A 818 -2.49 -4.73 8.72
N LEU A 819 -3.25 -4.96 9.79
CA LEU A 819 -3.69 -3.92 10.74
C LEU A 819 -2.57 -3.44 11.69
N SER A 820 -1.39 -4.04 11.59
CA SER A 820 -0.18 -3.67 12.35
C SER A 820 0.92 -3.07 11.49
N GLY A 821 0.79 -3.10 10.16
CA GLY A 821 1.74 -2.51 9.22
C GLY A 821 3.06 -3.27 9.09
N TYR A 822 3.10 -4.55 9.49
CA TYR A 822 4.33 -5.37 9.41
C TYR A 822 4.47 -6.16 8.12
N GLY A 823 3.60 -5.96 7.13
CA GLY A 823 3.61 -6.67 5.84
C GLY A 823 3.20 -8.14 5.97
N ARG A 824 2.35 -8.44 6.95
CA ARG A 824 1.71 -9.72 7.20
C ARG A 824 0.26 -9.49 7.53
N ALA A 825 -0.62 -10.30 6.96
CA ALA A 825 -2.01 -10.21 7.32
C ALA A 825 -2.24 -10.68 8.76
N ASP A 826 -2.84 -9.83 9.57
CA ASP A 826 -3.37 -10.16 10.89
C ASP A 826 -4.77 -10.76 10.75
N LEU A 827 -5.24 -11.47 11.77
CA LEU A 827 -6.58 -12.05 11.79
C LEU A 827 -7.55 -11.14 12.55
N THR A 828 -8.69 -10.86 11.95
CA THR A 828 -9.82 -10.25 12.64
C THR A 828 -11.02 -11.20 12.55
N LEU A 829 -11.59 -11.55 13.71
CA LEU A 829 -12.53 -12.65 13.87
C LEU A 829 -13.79 -12.14 14.58
N GLY A 830 -14.95 -12.29 13.95
CA GLY A 830 -16.23 -11.93 14.52
C GLY A 830 -16.87 -13.08 15.30
N ALA A 831 -17.56 -12.74 16.40
CA ALA A 831 -18.48 -13.62 17.11
C ALA A 831 -19.78 -12.84 17.33
N GLU A 832 -20.70 -12.92 16.35
CA GLU A 832 -21.91 -12.06 16.35
C GLU A 832 -22.91 -12.41 17.44
N GLY A 833 -22.83 -13.61 18.02
CA GLY A 833 -23.70 -14.08 19.08
C GLY A 833 -23.20 -13.85 20.50
N GLU A 834 -21.95 -13.43 20.66
CA GLU A 834 -21.30 -13.18 21.95
C GLU A 834 -22.08 -12.18 22.81
N ASP A 835 -22.04 -12.33 24.15
CA ASP A 835 -22.71 -11.45 25.11
C ASP A 835 -24.23 -11.25 24.82
N GLY A 836 -24.93 -12.28 24.35
CA GLY A 836 -26.34 -12.25 24.04
C GLY A 836 -26.70 -11.40 22.82
N THR A 837 -25.91 -11.46 21.77
CA THR A 837 -26.05 -10.75 20.48
C THR A 837 -25.53 -9.31 20.46
N ASP A 838 -24.83 -8.85 21.49
CA ASP A 838 -24.03 -7.64 21.41
C ASP A 838 -22.89 -7.80 20.40
N GLY A 839 -22.27 -9.01 20.41
CA GLY A 839 -21.20 -9.43 19.55
C GLY A 839 -19.83 -8.81 19.90
N ILE A 840 -18.77 -9.43 19.38
CA ILE A 840 -17.39 -8.95 19.51
C ILE A 840 -16.62 -9.07 18.21
N VAL A 841 -15.50 -8.36 18.16
CA VAL A 841 -14.43 -8.54 17.16
C VAL A 841 -13.14 -8.88 17.92
N LEU A 842 -12.53 -10.01 17.62
CA LEU A 842 -11.25 -10.41 18.16
C LEU A 842 -10.16 -10.11 17.12
N TYR A 843 -9.16 -9.31 17.53
CA TYR A 843 -7.92 -9.09 16.78
C TYR A 843 -6.86 -10.08 17.27
N LEU A 844 -6.20 -10.77 16.32
CA LEU A 844 -5.13 -11.72 16.59
C LEU A 844 -3.94 -11.40 15.67
N PRO A 845 -2.86 -10.81 16.20
CA PRO A 845 -1.72 -10.41 15.37
C PRO A 845 -0.95 -11.60 14.83
N SER A 846 -0.41 -11.41 13.62
CA SER A 846 0.61 -12.28 13.04
C SER A 846 2.02 -11.74 13.32
N ASN A 847 3.01 -12.62 13.39
CA ASN A 847 4.40 -12.25 13.59
C ASN A 847 5.36 -13.22 12.87
N SER A 848 6.65 -12.98 12.94
CA SER A 848 7.66 -13.81 12.27
C SER A 848 7.72 -15.27 12.75
N THR A 849 7.05 -15.60 13.86
CA THR A 849 7.01 -16.96 14.44
C THR A 849 5.65 -17.65 14.31
N GLY A 850 4.63 -16.93 13.80
CA GLY A 850 3.26 -17.42 13.67
C GLY A 850 2.24 -16.44 14.27
N LEU A 851 1.17 -16.93 14.88
CA LEU A 851 0.12 -16.11 15.50
C LEU A 851 0.46 -15.72 16.94
N GLY A 852 0.18 -14.48 17.30
CA GLY A 852 0.46 -13.89 18.62
C GLY A 852 -0.70 -14.06 19.60
N TYR A 853 -1.02 -15.29 20.00
CA TYR A 853 -2.17 -15.59 20.85
C TYR A 853 -2.27 -14.76 22.14
N THR A 854 -1.11 -14.46 22.77
CA THR A 854 -1.05 -13.67 24.02
C THR A 854 -1.15 -12.17 23.80
N GLN A 855 -1.09 -11.72 22.56
CA GLN A 855 -1.31 -10.34 22.14
C GLN A 855 -2.71 -10.13 21.55
N ALA A 856 -3.55 -11.18 21.52
CA ALA A 856 -4.91 -11.07 21.01
C ALA A 856 -5.74 -10.10 21.85
N VAL A 857 -6.59 -9.30 21.20
CA VAL A 857 -7.40 -8.26 21.82
C VAL A 857 -8.87 -8.40 21.41
N ILE A 858 -9.78 -8.43 22.40
CA ILE A 858 -11.23 -8.35 22.13
C ILE A 858 -11.64 -6.87 22.05
N HIS A 859 -12.29 -6.52 20.97
CA HIS A 859 -13.02 -5.28 20.80
C HIS A 859 -14.52 -5.53 21.01
N SER A 860 -15.02 -5.22 22.21
CA SER A 860 -16.43 -5.34 22.57
C SER A 860 -17.26 -4.15 22.08
N LYS A 861 -18.58 -4.21 22.23
CA LYS A 861 -19.48 -3.07 21.97
C LYS A 861 -19.04 -1.78 22.68
N THR A 862 -18.52 -1.87 23.90
CA THR A 862 -18.03 -0.71 24.66
C THR A 862 -16.77 -0.12 24.03
N ALA A 863 -15.85 -0.98 23.61
CA ALA A 863 -14.62 -0.56 22.96
C ALA A 863 -14.90 0.14 21.62
N LEU A 864 -15.82 -0.36 20.81
CA LEU A 864 -16.16 0.18 19.49
C LEU A 864 -17.34 1.17 19.52
N GLY A 865 -18.04 1.30 20.64
CA GLY A 865 -19.17 2.24 20.78
C GLY A 865 -20.41 1.79 20.01
N THR A 866 -20.57 0.50 19.74
CA THR A 866 -21.75 -0.05 19.04
C THR A 866 -22.95 -0.16 19.99
N PRO A 867 -24.19 -0.05 19.48
CA PRO A 867 -25.40 -0.28 20.29
C PRO A 867 -25.50 -1.69 20.86
N THR A 868 -26.39 -1.91 21.83
CA THR A 868 -26.77 -3.25 22.29
C THR A 868 -27.51 -4.00 21.18
N ASP A 869 -27.43 -5.32 21.20
CA ASP A 869 -28.03 -6.22 20.21
C ASP A 869 -27.64 -5.86 18.75
N ALA A 870 -26.40 -5.37 18.56
CA ALA A 870 -25.91 -4.90 17.27
C ALA A 870 -25.32 -6.02 16.41
N HIS A 871 -25.10 -7.22 16.97
CA HIS A 871 -24.41 -8.32 16.30
C HIS A 871 -23.04 -7.91 15.75
N LEU A 872 -22.23 -7.23 16.59
CA LEU A 872 -20.86 -6.84 16.21
C LEU A 872 -20.06 -8.09 15.82
N GLY A 873 -19.34 -8.02 14.71
CA GLY A 873 -18.65 -9.19 14.13
C GLY A 873 -19.47 -9.95 13.08
N GLN A 874 -20.65 -9.42 12.68
CA GLN A 874 -21.43 -9.96 11.56
C GLN A 874 -20.83 -9.54 10.21
N THR A 875 -20.29 -8.31 10.10
CA THR A 875 -19.69 -7.78 8.89
C THR A 875 -18.34 -7.18 9.24
N LEU A 876 -17.29 -7.66 8.59
CA LEU A 876 -15.93 -7.16 8.67
C LEU A 876 -15.43 -6.91 7.25
N THR A 877 -14.67 -5.84 7.08
CA THR A 877 -14.03 -5.49 5.80
C THR A 877 -12.56 -5.19 6.03
N PRO A 878 -11.67 -5.84 5.26
CA PRO A 878 -10.27 -5.51 5.24
C PRO A 878 -10.04 -4.17 4.57
#